data_46467fb3333c76aae86c18929cda39a4
#
_entry.id   46467fb3333c76aae86c18929cda39a4
#
_cell.length_a   1.000
_cell.length_b   1.000
_cell.length_c   1.000
_cell.angle_alpha   90.00
_cell.angle_beta   90.00
_cell.angle_gamma   90.00
#
_symmetry.space_group_name_H-M   'P 1'
#
loop_
_entity.id
_entity.type
_entity.pdbx_description
1 polymer ?
#
loop_
_entity_poly.entity_id
_entity_poly.type
_entity_poly.pdbx_seq_one_letter_code
_entity_poly.pdbx_strand_id
1 'polypeptide(L)'
;MRLSELRTGDKGVIVKVMGRGAFRKRIIEMGFIRGKEVIVIQNAPLKDPIHYRVMGYDVSLRRSDAALIEVVSAADFEKEQATSVQDTNRSADSFILPSGNELQAIALHKGKTINVALVGNPNCGKTSLFNFASGAHEHVGNYSGVTVDAKEGTFQQNGYTFRIIDLPGTYSLSAYTPEELYVRKHLNEEQPDVVINVIDASNLERNLYLTAQLIDMDVRMVIALNMYDELERHGNKFDHESLAKMIGAPIIPTVSKTGFGIEDLFNRVIKVYEEEDPVIRHIHINYGESLEKGISNVRKTLKNSVDIPKSLSKRYLSIKLLEGDREIETFIKTLPGAETIFQERDRNTALIEKLLQEDCETAFTNARYGFISGALRETYEQNTIKEATSTQIIDLFVTHKVLGFPIFILFMWIMFEATFRLGGYPMEWIEALVEVIGNFVRSHMSEGPLKDLLVDGIIGGVGGVIVFLPNILILYMFISFMEDSGYMARAAFIMDKIMHKMGLHGKSFIPLVMGFGCNVPAIMASRTIESRNSRMITMLVNPLMSCSARLPVYVLLTGAFFPKNASFVLLALYVSGILLAVIMARLFKRFLFNEEDVPFVMELPPYRMPTGKSIMIHMWEKAKQYLHKMGGIILVASIVIWFLGYFPRHSESGDQFDRQIAEIENTELDSQEKTDTIEELERLKAIDHQQNSYIGRIGQTIQPILAPLGFDWKMSVSLLTGMAAKEVVVSTLSVLYTGNADDDSQALSERLKQDRNAEGNLVFTPLIAISLMLFVLIYFPCIATISAIVNESGSWKWGIFVIIYTCVLAWIVSFIVYQTGNFFVGLFS
;
A
#
# COMPACT_ATOMS: atom_id res chain seq x y z
N MET A 1 -37.27 5.06 -1.64
CA MET A 1 -36.52 4.96 -0.38
C MET A 1 -35.04 5.02 -0.65
N ARG A 2 -34.19 5.25 0.36
CA ARG A 2 -32.74 5.26 0.21
C ARG A 2 -32.16 3.86 0.45
N LEU A 3 -31.10 3.53 -0.24
CA LEU A 3 -30.40 2.25 -0.05
C LEU A 3 -29.93 2.04 1.41
N SER A 4 -29.55 3.12 2.09
CA SER A 4 -29.14 3.11 3.52
C SER A 4 -30.27 2.76 4.50
N GLU A 5 -31.52 2.79 4.09
CA GLU A 5 -32.72 2.52 4.91
C GLU A 5 -33.13 1.04 4.88
N LEU A 6 -32.64 0.27 3.89
CA LEU A 6 -32.88 -1.15 3.81
C LEU A 6 -32.27 -1.90 5.00
N ARG A 7 -32.93 -2.96 5.44
CA ARG A 7 -32.48 -3.84 6.52
C ARG A 7 -31.73 -5.03 5.97
N THR A 8 -30.98 -5.69 6.84
CA THR A 8 -30.29 -6.95 6.49
C THR A 8 -31.29 -7.99 5.93
N GLY A 9 -31.00 -8.50 4.75
CA GLY A 9 -31.84 -9.42 3.99
C GLY A 9 -32.80 -8.74 3.01
N ASP A 10 -33.02 -7.43 3.11
CA ASP A 10 -33.92 -6.72 2.19
C ASP A 10 -33.31 -6.63 0.79
N LYS A 11 -34.18 -6.63 -0.21
CA LYS A 11 -33.86 -6.47 -1.63
C LYS A 11 -34.48 -5.19 -2.17
N GLY A 12 -33.71 -4.45 -2.95
CA GLY A 12 -34.19 -3.27 -3.65
C GLY A 12 -33.69 -3.25 -5.08
N VAL A 13 -34.39 -2.55 -5.97
CA VAL A 13 -33.95 -2.26 -7.34
C VAL A 13 -33.52 -0.80 -7.40
N ILE A 14 -32.35 -0.56 -7.96
CA ILE A 14 -31.77 0.78 -8.05
C ILE A 14 -32.53 1.61 -9.08
N VAL A 15 -33.02 2.78 -8.67
CA VAL A 15 -33.72 3.72 -9.54
C VAL A 15 -32.79 4.82 -9.99
N LYS A 16 -32.01 5.38 -9.06
CA LYS A 16 -31.16 6.53 -9.33
C LYS A 16 -29.98 6.60 -8.36
N VAL A 17 -28.81 6.92 -8.89
CA VAL A 17 -27.63 7.28 -8.09
C VAL A 17 -27.54 8.80 -8.07
N MET A 18 -27.67 9.37 -6.89
CA MET A 18 -27.47 10.81 -6.66
C MET A 18 -26.03 11.09 -6.30
N GLY A 19 -25.64 12.34 -6.27
CA GLY A 19 -24.25 12.75 -6.13
C GLY A 19 -23.67 13.22 -7.46
N ARG A 20 -22.46 13.77 -7.47
CA ARG A 20 -21.79 14.32 -8.64
C ARG A 20 -20.30 13.94 -8.63
N GLY A 21 -19.66 14.01 -9.81
CA GLY A 21 -18.23 13.82 -9.96
C GLY A 21 -17.74 12.38 -9.63
N ALA A 22 -16.56 12.27 -9.04
CA ALA A 22 -15.88 11.01 -8.79
C ALA A 22 -16.71 9.99 -7.99
N PHE A 23 -17.55 10.45 -7.05
CA PHE A 23 -18.44 9.58 -6.27
C PHE A 23 -19.41 8.82 -7.15
N ARG A 24 -20.20 9.55 -7.95
CA ARG A 24 -21.25 8.93 -8.78
C ARG A 24 -20.66 7.94 -9.78
N LYS A 25 -19.56 8.33 -10.41
CA LYS A 25 -18.86 7.48 -11.36
C LYS A 25 -18.37 6.19 -10.72
N ARG A 26 -17.68 6.27 -9.59
CA ARG A 26 -17.16 5.09 -8.88
C ARG A 26 -18.28 4.12 -8.47
N ILE A 27 -19.40 4.65 -8.00
CA ILE A 27 -20.57 3.83 -7.64
C ILE A 27 -21.17 3.13 -8.86
N ILE A 28 -21.27 3.84 -9.98
CA ILE A 28 -21.80 3.27 -11.24
C ILE A 28 -20.85 2.21 -11.81
N GLU A 29 -19.54 2.47 -11.82
CA GLU A 29 -18.50 1.49 -12.22
C GLU A 29 -18.53 0.22 -11.36
N MET A 30 -18.94 0.35 -10.10
CA MET A 30 -19.19 -0.77 -9.19
C MET A 30 -20.53 -1.48 -9.42
N GLY A 31 -21.25 -1.14 -10.48
CA GLY A 31 -22.47 -1.83 -10.88
C GLY A 31 -23.74 -1.34 -10.19
N PHE A 32 -23.71 -0.23 -9.44
CA PHE A 32 -24.93 0.40 -8.90
C PHE A 32 -25.62 1.21 -9.98
N ILE A 33 -26.18 0.53 -10.98
CA ILE A 33 -26.87 1.12 -12.12
C ILE A 33 -28.38 0.92 -12.05
N ARG A 34 -29.13 1.76 -12.73
CA ARG A 34 -30.59 1.70 -12.77
C ARG A 34 -31.07 0.31 -13.22
N GLY A 35 -32.06 -0.23 -12.54
CA GLY A 35 -32.68 -1.52 -12.87
C GLY A 35 -31.95 -2.74 -12.29
N LYS A 36 -30.79 -2.59 -11.63
CA LYS A 36 -30.11 -3.72 -10.99
C LYS A 36 -30.61 -3.94 -9.56
N GLU A 37 -30.76 -5.22 -9.21
CA GLU A 37 -31.12 -5.66 -7.86
C GLU A 37 -29.91 -5.50 -6.93
N VAL A 38 -30.16 -4.96 -5.77
CA VAL A 38 -29.18 -4.87 -4.68
C VAL A 38 -29.75 -5.52 -3.42
N ILE A 39 -28.95 -6.31 -2.74
CA ILE A 39 -29.32 -7.05 -1.52
C ILE A 39 -28.45 -6.56 -0.38
N VAL A 40 -29.06 -6.26 0.76
CA VAL A 40 -28.32 -5.95 2.00
C VAL A 40 -27.91 -7.26 2.66
N ILE A 41 -26.61 -7.56 2.68
CA ILE A 41 -26.09 -8.79 3.31
C ILE A 41 -26.00 -8.61 4.80
N GLN A 42 -25.27 -7.58 5.27
CA GLN A 42 -25.08 -7.30 6.69
C GLN A 42 -24.53 -5.90 6.94
N ASN A 43 -24.61 -5.45 8.18
CA ASN A 43 -23.93 -4.24 8.64
C ASN A 43 -22.63 -4.61 9.34
N ALA A 44 -21.58 -3.77 9.18
CA ALA A 44 -20.36 -3.90 9.96
C ALA A 44 -20.68 -3.88 11.48
N PRO A 45 -19.81 -4.42 12.35
CA PRO A 45 -20.02 -4.49 13.81
C PRO A 45 -20.46 -3.17 14.43
N LEU A 46 -19.97 -2.05 13.92
CA LEU A 46 -20.32 -0.70 14.39
C LEU A 46 -21.48 -0.05 13.60
N LYS A 47 -22.27 -0.84 12.84
CA LYS A 47 -23.40 -0.44 11.98
C LYS A 47 -23.00 0.39 10.74
N ASP A 48 -21.73 0.55 10.44
CA ASP A 48 -21.20 1.26 9.30
C ASP A 48 -19.75 0.78 9.06
N PRO A 49 -19.37 0.45 7.80
CA PRO A 49 -20.17 0.47 6.55
C PRO A 49 -21.22 -0.65 6.47
N ILE A 50 -22.04 -0.63 5.39
CA ILE A 50 -23.04 -1.65 5.10
C ILE A 50 -22.53 -2.50 3.94
N HIS A 51 -22.69 -3.81 4.06
CA HIS A 51 -22.30 -4.80 3.05
C HIS A 51 -23.49 -5.10 2.16
N TYR A 52 -23.33 -4.87 0.88
CA TYR A 52 -24.33 -5.10 -0.17
C TYR A 52 -23.84 -6.14 -1.16
N ARG A 53 -24.78 -6.81 -1.79
CA ARG A 53 -24.54 -7.63 -2.98
C ARG A 53 -25.23 -6.99 -4.17
N VAL A 54 -24.45 -6.71 -5.23
CA VAL A 54 -24.92 -6.17 -6.50
C VAL A 54 -24.27 -6.94 -7.64
N MET A 55 -25.02 -7.31 -8.67
CA MET A 55 -24.50 -8.06 -9.83
C MET A 55 -23.67 -9.31 -9.46
N GLY A 56 -24.03 -9.97 -8.33
CA GLY A 56 -23.41 -11.22 -7.87
C GLY A 56 -22.14 -11.09 -7.02
N TYR A 57 -21.61 -9.89 -6.81
CA TYR A 57 -20.41 -9.68 -5.98
C TYR A 57 -20.69 -8.77 -4.76
N ASP A 58 -19.82 -8.84 -3.82
CA ASP A 58 -19.96 -8.23 -2.50
C ASP A 58 -19.21 -6.90 -2.41
N VAL A 59 -19.95 -5.83 -2.08
CA VAL A 59 -19.44 -4.44 -1.97
C VAL A 59 -19.85 -3.85 -0.65
N SER A 60 -18.96 -3.12 -0.01
CA SER A 60 -19.30 -2.34 1.17
C SER A 60 -19.34 -0.84 0.88
N LEU A 61 -20.41 -0.19 1.33
CA LEU A 61 -20.59 1.26 1.24
C LEU A 61 -20.83 1.84 2.61
N ARG A 62 -20.32 3.02 2.86
CA ARG A 62 -20.69 3.78 4.04
C ARG A 62 -22.16 4.17 3.98
N ARG A 63 -22.79 4.28 5.14
CA ARG A 63 -24.21 4.68 5.25
C ARG A 63 -24.49 6.04 4.60
N SER A 64 -23.56 6.98 4.69
CA SER A 64 -23.63 8.28 4.00
C SER A 64 -23.69 8.14 2.48
N ASP A 65 -22.86 7.24 1.94
CA ASP A 65 -22.74 7.00 0.50
C ASP A 65 -23.96 6.23 -0.01
N ALA A 66 -24.42 5.22 0.73
CA ALA A 66 -25.64 4.48 0.43
C ALA A 66 -26.91 5.36 0.49
N ALA A 67 -26.91 6.42 1.27
CA ALA A 67 -28.02 7.39 1.32
C ALA A 67 -28.17 8.20 0.02
N LEU A 68 -27.15 8.21 -0.84
CA LEU A 68 -27.20 8.86 -2.16
C LEU A 68 -27.74 7.94 -3.27
N ILE A 69 -28.13 6.71 -2.95
CA ILE A 69 -28.69 5.75 -3.90
C ILE A 69 -30.17 5.55 -3.61
N GLU A 70 -31.02 5.85 -4.58
CA GLU A 70 -32.46 5.61 -4.51
C GLU A 70 -32.80 4.20 -4.99
N VAL A 71 -33.62 3.51 -4.21
CA VAL A 71 -34.11 2.16 -4.52
C VAL A 71 -35.61 2.06 -4.30
N VAL A 72 -36.26 1.15 -5.02
CA VAL A 72 -37.65 0.73 -4.83
C VAL A 72 -37.72 -0.76 -4.56
N SER A 73 -38.83 -1.25 -4.03
CA SER A 73 -39.03 -2.69 -3.89
C SER A 73 -39.07 -3.35 -5.29
N ALA A 74 -38.62 -4.60 -5.40
CA ALA A 74 -38.61 -5.31 -6.68
C ALA A 74 -40.03 -5.40 -7.30
N ALA A 75 -41.06 -5.54 -6.46
CA ALA A 75 -42.49 -5.62 -6.89
C ALA A 75 -43.04 -4.28 -7.44
N ASP A 76 -42.54 -3.15 -6.97
CA ASP A 76 -42.93 -1.82 -7.45
C ASP A 76 -42.22 -1.45 -8.75
N PHE A 77 -41.02 -1.95 -8.96
CA PHE A 77 -40.22 -1.70 -10.16
C PHE A 77 -40.78 -2.45 -11.38
N GLU A 78 -41.23 -3.71 -11.22
CA GLU A 78 -41.85 -4.45 -12.29
C GLU A 78 -43.14 -3.77 -12.80
N LYS A 79 -43.88 -3.11 -11.93
CA LYS A 79 -45.09 -2.33 -12.32
C LYS A 79 -44.73 -1.08 -13.14
N GLU A 80 -43.62 -0.39 -12.85
CA GLU A 80 -43.17 0.76 -13.61
C GLU A 80 -42.61 0.39 -15.00
N GLN A 81 -41.93 -0.77 -15.13
CA GLN A 81 -41.41 -1.24 -16.42
C GLN A 81 -42.55 -1.73 -17.37
N ALA A 82 -43.61 -2.31 -16.85
CA ALA A 82 -44.76 -2.76 -17.67
C ALA A 82 -45.45 -1.59 -18.38
N THR A 83 -45.25 -0.36 -17.95
CA THR A 83 -45.84 0.86 -18.54
C THR A 83 -44.96 1.52 -19.60
N SER A 84 -43.69 1.09 -19.79
CA SER A 84 -42.73 1.75 -20.65
C SER A 84 -42.16 0.95 -21.82
N VAL A 85 -42.68 -0.24 -22.09
CA VAL A 85 -42.26 -1.08 -23.22
C VAL A 85 -43.25 -0.95 -24.36
N GLN A 86 -43.08 0.07 -25.19
CA GLN A 86 -43.49 0.05 -26.61
C GLN A 86 -42.34 0.60 -27.46
N ASP A 87 -42.01 -0.18 -28.48
CA ASP A 87 -41.17 0.13 -29.66
C ASP A 87 -39.66 0.20 -29.51
N THR A 88 -38.99 -0.88 -29.90
CA THR A 88 -37.90 -0.80 -30.89
C THR A 88 -37.52 -2.20 -31.41
N ASN A 89 -38.15 -2.60 -32.47
CA ASN A 89 -37.59 -3.59 -33.41
C ASN A 89 -37.20 -2.84 -34.69
N ARG A 90 -35.92 -2.78 -35.01
CA ARG A 90 -35.40 -2.57 -36.39
C ARG A 90 -33.96 -3.01 -36.54
N SER A 91 -33.79 -4.07 -37.26
CA SER A 91 -32.80 -4.51 -38.27
C SER A 91 -31.42 -3.89 -38.31
N ALA A 92 -30.43 -4.80 -38.23
CA ALA A 92 -29.03 -4.61 -38.56
C ALA A 92 -28.81 -4.61 -40.07
N ASP A 93 -28.23 -3.55 -40.58
CA ASP A 93 -27.66 -3.51 -41.94
C ASP A 93 -26.16 -3.75 -41.92
N SER A 94 -25.73 -4.74 -42.64
CA SER A 94 -24.35 -5.17 -42.83
C SER A 94 -23.63 -4.30 -43.86
N PHE A 95 -22.47 -3.73 -43.49
CA PHE A 95 -21.56 -3.07 -44.39
C PHE A 95 -20.39 -4.00 -44.79
N ILE A 96 -20.19 -4.12 -46.11
CA ILE A 96 -19.13 -4.91 -46.76
C ILE A 96 -17.82 -4.11 -46.83
N LEU A 97 -16.70 -4.77 -46.53
CA LEU A 97 -15.34 -4.27 -46.57
C LEU A 97 -14.64 -4.42 -47.91
N PRO A 98 -13.66 -3.56 -48.29
CA PRO A 98 -12.85 -3.67 -49.47
C PRO A 98 -11.74 -4.75 -49.36
N SER A 99 -11.35 -5.26 -50.51
CA SER A 99 -10.55 -6.47 -50.74
C SER A 99 -9.05 -6.40 -50.39
N GLY A 100 -8.54 -7.55 -50.01
CA GLY A 100 -7.33 -7.90 -49.32
C GLY A 100 -5.98 -7.88 -50.04
N ASN A 101 -5.61 -6.95 -50.92
CA ASN A 101 -4.29 -6.94 -51.57
C ASN A 101 -3.23 -6.02 -50.94
N GLU A 102 -3.60 -5.05 -50.11
CA GLU A 102 -2.64 -4.21 -49.34
C GLU A 102 -2.17 -4.87 -48.05
N LEU A 103 -2.98 -5.77 -47.47
CA LEU A 103 -2.68 -6.42 -46.21
C LEU A 103 -1.54 -7.45 -46.26
N GLN A 104 -1.33 -8.12 -47.41
CA GLN A 104 -0.24 -9.08 -47.57
C GLN A 104 1.16 -8.41 -47.64
N ALA A 105 1.26 -7.17 -48.11
CA ALA A 105 2.52 -6.45 -48.14
C ALA A 105 2.99 -6.00 -46.75
N ILE A 106 2.07 -5.73 -45.84
CA ILE A 106 2.36 -5.36 -44.46
C ILE A 106 2.79 -6.55 -43.61
N ALA A 107 2.22 -7.73 -43.88
CA ALA A 107 2.54 -8.96 -43.13
C ALA A 107 3.99 -9.44 -43.35
N LEU A 108 4.58 -9.18 -44.54
CA LEU A 108 5.98 -9.54 -44.89
C LEU A 108 7.04 -8.71 -44.13
N HIS A 109 6.68 -7.57 -43.54
CA HIS A 109 7.60 -6.68 -42.82
C HIS A 109 7.43 -6.69 -41.28
N LYS A 110 6.46 -7.45 -40.72
CA LYS A 110 6.29 -7.58 -39.29
C LYS A 110 7.47 -8.31 -38.64
N GLY A 111 8.12 -7.68 -37.67
CA GLY A 111 9.22 -8.27 -36.90
C GLY A 111 8.78 -9.51 -36.10
N LYS A 112 9.71 -10.37 -35.72
CA LYS A 112 9.43 -11.54 -34.87
C LYS A 112 9.22 -11.20 -33.37
N THR A 113 9.17 -9.93 -33.03
CA THR A 113 8.91 -9.46 -31.64
C THR A 113 7.53 -8.89 -31.54
N ILE A 114 6.73 -9.39 -30.57
CA ILE A 114 5.36 -8.93 -30.31
C ILE A 114 5.33 -8.24 -28.94
N ASN A 115 4.93 -6.97 -28.93
CA ASN A 115 4.73 -6.20 -27.70
C ASN A 115 3.29 -6.41 -27.20
N VAL A 116 3.16 -6.95 -25.99
CA VAL A 116 1.87 -7.31 -25.41
C VAL A 116 1.66 -6.55 -24.11
N ALA A 117 0.52 -5.85 -23.98
CA ALA A 117 0.10 -5.26 -22.71
C ALA A 117 -0.98 -6.13 -22.05
N LEU A 118 -0.75 -6.50 -20.78
CA LEU A 118 -1.79 -7.15 -19.96
C LEU A 118 -2.62 -6.08 -19.28
N VAL A 119 -3.94 -6.12 -19.54
CA VAL A 119 -4.94 -5.23 -18.95
C VAL A 119 -6.01 -6.09 -18.25
N GLY A 120 -6.65 -5.59 -17.24
CA GLY A 120 -7.74 -6.32 -16.56
C GLY A 120 -8.06 -5.72 -15.22
N ASN A 121 -9.19 -6.14 -14.65
CA ASN A 121 -9.64 -5.69 -13.34
C ASN A 121 -8.67 -6.12 -12.23
N PRO A 122 -8.63 -5.39 -11.10
CA PRO A 122 -7.97 -5.91 -9.91
C PRO A 122 -8.48 -7.31 -9.55
N ASN A 123 -7.58 -8.18 -9.10
CA ASN A 123 -7.88 -9.56 -8.67
C ASN A 123 -8.37 -10.55 -9.77
N CYS A 124 -8.35 -10.18 -11.04
CA CYS A 124 -8.69 -11.11 -12.13
C CYS A 124 -7.59 -12.17 -12.43
N GLY A 125 -6.46 -12.14 -11.71
CA GLY A 125 -5.36 -13.08 -11.89
C GLY A 125 -4.33 -12.67 -12.96
N LYS A 126 -4.30 -11.41 -13.36
CA LYS A 126 -3.41 -10.85 -14.39
C LYS A 126 -1.93 -11.08 -14.07
N THR A 127 -1.46 -10.70 -12.87
CA THR A 127 -0.07 -10.92 -12.44
C THR A 127 0.28 -12.40 -12.32
N SER A 128 -0.67 -13.27 -11.98
CA SER A 128 -0.44 -14.72 -11.99
C SER A 128 -0.22 -15.25 -13.41
N LEU A 129 -0.95 -14.73 -14.40
CA LEU A 129 -0.78 -15.05 -15.82
C LEU A 129 0.58 -14.54 -16.30
N PHE A 130 0.96 -13.32 -15.94
CA PHE A 130 2.26 -12.73 -16.26
C PHE A 130 3.41 -13.58 -15.70
N ASN A 131 3.36 -13.92 -14.42
CA ASN A 131 4.41 -14.70 -13.76
C ASN A 131 4.54 -16.13 -14.36
N PHE A 132 3.41 -16.71 -14.77
CA PHE A 132 3.43 -18.02 -15.43
C PHE A 132 4.07 -17.94 -16.83
N ALA A 133 3.76 -16.89 -17.60
CA ALA A 133 4.25 -16.72 -18.97
C ALA A 133 5.72 -16.27 -19.01
N SER A 134 6.13 -15.31 -18.16
CA SER A 134 7.48 -14.74 -18.15
C SER A 134 8.54 -15.65 -17.48
N GLY A 135 8.11 -16.57 -16.62
CA GLY A 135 9.02 -17.43 -15.86
C GLY A 135 9.94 -16.63 -14.95
N ALA A 136 11.28 -16.90 -15.00
CA ALA A 136 12.28 -16.24 -14.16
C ALA A 136 12.87 -14.95 -14.77
N HIS A 137 12.38 -14.47 -15.91
CA HIS A 137 12.93 -13.34 -16.67
C HIS A 137 12.11 -12.06 -16.47
N GLU A 138 12.06 -11.57 -15.23
CA GLU A 138 11.35 -10.33 -14.89
C GLU A 138 12.30 -9.14 -14.75
N HIS A 139 11.91 -7.99 -15.30
CA HIS A 139 12.51 -6.69 -15.01
C HIS A 139 11.44 -5.73 -14.50
N VAL A 140 11.71 -5.04 -13.40
CA VAL A 140 10.84 -3.97 -12.90
C VAL A 140 11.24 -2.67 -13.58
N GLY A 141 10.38 -2.16 -14.44
CA GLY A 141 10.55 -0.85 -15.10
C GLY A 141 9.97 0.26 -14.21
N ASN A 142 10.81 1.19 -13.77
CA ASN A 142 10.35 2.45 -13.17
C ASN A 142 10.18 3.48 -14.30
N TYR A 143 8.96 3.82 -14.64
CA TYR A 143 8.69 4.90 -15.59
C TYR A 143 8.67 6.27 -14.88
N SER A 144 9.40 7.23 -15.46
CA SER A 144 9.50 8.58 -14.90
C SER A 144 8.16 9.30 -14.91
N GLY A 145 7.67 9.70 -13.74
CA GLY A 145 6.51 10.59 -13.58
C GLY A 145 5.29 10.02 -12.88
N VAL A 146 5.21 8.70 -12.66
CA VAL A 146 4.13 8.06 -11.88
C VAL A 146 4.73 6.98 -10.99
N THR A 147 4.37 6.97 -9.71
CA THR A 147 4.79 5.95 -8.72
C THR A 147 4.01 4.64 -8.90
N VAL A 148 3.97 4.12 -10.14
CA VAL A 148 3.28 2.86 -10.46
C VAL A 148 4.30 1.91 -11.04
N ASP A 149 4.50 0.77 -10.37
CA ASP A 149 5.44 -0.27 -10.83
C ASP A 149 4.74 -1.12 -11.91
N ALA A 150 5.18 -1.00 -13.16
CA ALA A 150 4.84 -1.96 -14.21
C ALA A 150 5.95 -3.01 -14.31
N LYS A 151 5.58 -4.28 -14.41
CA LYS A 151 6.53 -5.39 -14.60
C LYS A 151 6.65 -5.71 -16.08
N GLU A 152 7.89 -5.84 -16.56
CA GLU A 152 8.17 -6.31 -17.90
C GLU A 152 8.77 -7.70 -17.86
N GLY A 153 8.37 -8.54 -18.80
CA GLY A 153 8.88 -9.89 -18.99
C GLY A 153 9.05 -10.23 -20.46
N THR A 154 9.99 -11.10 -20.75
CA THR A 154 10.23 -11.59 -22.12
C THR A 154 10.28 -13.10 -22.14
N PHE A 155 9.66 -13.71 -23.16
CA PHE A 155 9.77 -15.14 -23.42
C PHE A 155 9.62 -15.43 -24.91
N GLN A 156 9.91 -16.68 -25.32
CA GLN A 156 9.82 -17.11 -26.71
C GLN A 156 8.82 -18.25 -26.87
N GLN A 157 7.98 -18.16 -27.92
CA GLN A 157 7.03 -19.21 -28.30
C GLN A 157 6.85 -19.20 -29.82
N ASN A 158 6.89 -20.37 -30.42
CA ASN A 158 6.67 -20.59 -31.86
C ASN A 158 7.50 -19.68 -32.79
N GLY A 159 8.75 -19.37 -32.40
CA GLY A 159 9.66 -18.51 -33.15
C GLY A 159 9.42 -17.01 -33.00
N TYR A 160 8.50 -16.59 -32.16
CA TYR A 160 8.26 -15.21 -31.81
C TYR A 160 8.82 -14.91 -30.41
N THR A 161 9.34 -13.69 -30.23
CA THR A 161 9.74 -13.15 -28.94
C THR A 161 8.60 -12.26 -28.43
N PHE A 162 8.03 -12.61 -27.28
CA PHE A 162 7.02 -11.80 -26.61
C PHE A 162 7.68 -10.87 -25.61
N ARG A 163 7.35 -9.59 -25.68
CA ARG A 163 7.65 -8.62 -24.63
C ARG A 163 6.33 -8.26 -23.97
N ILE A 164 6.13 -8.73 -22.75
CA ILE A 164 4.89 -8.56 -22.00
C ILE A 164 5.09 -7.49 -20.94
N ILE A 165 4.11 -6.61 -20.81
CA ILE A 165 4.04 -5.60 -19.76
C ILE A 165 2.79 -5.84 -18.93
N ASP A 166 2.96 -6.08 -17.60
CA ASP A 166 1.86 -6.19 -16.64
C ASP A 166 1.46 -4.79 -16.17
N LEU A 167 0.35 -4.26 -16.70
CA LEU A 167 -0.19 -2.97 -16.33
C LEU A 167 -1.00 -3.07 -15.02
N PRO A 168 -1.10 -1.99 -14.22
CA PRO A 168 -1.93 -1.96 -13.03
C PRO A 168 -3.36 -2.43 -13.27
N GLY A 169 -3.96 -3.09 -12.26
CA GLY A 169 -5.38 -3.47 -12.34
C GLY A 169 -6.28 -2.23 -12.32
N THR A 170 -7.22 -2.16 -13.28
CA THR A 170 -8.16 -1.05 -13.40
C THR A 170 -9.54 -1.55 -13.74
N TYR A 171 -10.58 -0.88 -13.24
CA TYR A 171 -11.98 -1.18 -13.56
C TYR A 171 -12.48 -0.40 -14.78
N SER A 172 -11.85 0.73 -15.06
CA SER A 172 -12.17 1.58 -16.19
C SER A 172 -10.93 2.31 -16.71
N LEU A 173 -11.01 2.90 -17.89
CA LEU A 173 -10.01 3.76 -18.50
C LEU A 173 -10.33 5.25 -18.28
N SER A 174 -10.94 5.56 -17.15
CA SER A 174 -11.17 6.94 -16.73
C SER A 174 -9.91 7.51 -16.07
N ALA A 175 -9.68 8.82 -16.13
CA ALA A 175 -8.48 9.45 -15.59
C ALA A 175 -8.64 9.88 -14.13
N TYR A 176 -9.28 9.08 -13.27
CA TYR A 176 -9.53 9.46 -11.88
C TYR A 176 -8.47 8.95 -10.91
N THR A 177 -7.92 7.76 -11.16
CA THR A 177 -6.82 7.22 -10.38
C THR A 177 -5.51 7.29 -11.17
N PRO A 178 -4.36 7.41 -10.49
CA PRO A 178 -3.06 7.37 -11.16
C PRO A 178 -2.84 6.09 -11.98
N GLU A 179 -3.38 4.96 -11.50
CA GLU A 179 -3.31 3.66 -12.14
C GLU A 179 -4.12 3.64 -13.44
N GLU A 180 -5.36 4.14 -13.43
CA GLU A 180 -6.22 4.26 -14.63
C GLU A 180 -5.58 5.18 -15.68
N LEU A 181 -5.04 6.32 -15.21
CA LEU A 181 -4.34 7.26 -16.08
C LEU A 181 -3.11 6.62 -16.72
N TYR A 182 -2.34 5.83 -15.94
CA TYR A 182 -1.16 5.15 -16.44
C TYR A 182 -1.51 4.11 -17.52
N VAL A 183 -2.50 3.26 -17.26
CA VAL A 183 -2.96 2.25 -18.24
C VAL A 183 -3.40 2.93 -19.52
N ARG A 184 -4.21 3.98 -19.44
CA ARG A 184 -4.69 4.73 -20.60
C ARG A 184 -3.56 5.38 -21.40
N LYS A 185 -2.59 6.02 -20.72
CA LYS A 185 -1.43 6.62 -21.38
C LYS A 185 -0.58 5.58 -22.08
N HIS A 186 -0.30 4.46 -21.41
CA HIS A 186 0.47 3.38 -22.00
C HIS A 186 -0.18 2.84 -23.28
N LEU A 187 -1.50 2.60 -23.25
CA LEU A 187 -2.23 2.12 -24.44
C LEU A 187 -2.23 3.14 -25.60
N ASN A 188 -2.27 4.44 -25.29
CA ASN A 188 -2.30 5.49 -26.31
C ASN A 188 -0.91 5.86 -26.85
N GLU A 189 0.10 5.90 -25.99
CA GLU A 189 1.46 6.38 -26.31
C GLU A 189 2.37 5.26 -26.80
N GLU A 190 2.41 4.12 -26.10
CA GLU A 190 3.30 2.98 -26.43
C GLU A 190 2.70 2.04 -27.50
N GLN A 191 1.36 2.08 -27.67
CA GLN A 191 0.63 1.33 -28.72
C GLN A 191 1.09 -0.14 -28.84
N PRO A 192 0.80 -0.99 -27.84
CA PRO A 192 1.16 -2.39 -27.89
C PRO A 192 0.55 -3.08 -29.14
N ASP A 193 1.27 -4.03 -29.73
CA ASP A 193 0.81 -4.76 -30.91
C ASP A 193 -0.50 -5.51 -30.64
N VAL A 194 -0.62 -6.11 -29.44
CA VAL A 194 -1.83 -6.81 -28.97
C VAL A 194 -2.03 -6.54 -27.48
N VAL A 195 -3.28 -6.30 -27.09
CA VAL A 195 -3.70 -6.20 -25.69
C VAL A 195 -4.30 -7.53 -25.24
N ILE A 196 -3.81 -8.13 -24.17
CA ILE A 196 -4.48 -9.24 -23.52
C ILE A 196 -5.33 -8.67 -22.38
N ASN A 197 -6.64 -8.72 -22.54
CA ASN A 197 -7.60 -8.33 -21.50
C ASN A 197 -7.94 -9.54 -20.63
N VAL A 198 -7.45 -9.56 -19.39
CA VAL A 198 -7.70 -10.66 -18.45
C VAL A 198 -8.98 -10.38 -17.67
N ILE A 199 -9.97 -11.24 -17.85
CA ILE A 199 -11.27 -11.15 -17.19
C ILE A 199 -11.50 -12.33 -16.23
N ASP A 200 -12.15 -12.05 -15.12
CA ASP A 200 -12.58 -13.08 -14.15
C ASP A 200 -13.88 -13.73 -14.62
N ALA A 201 -13.84 -15.03 -14.90
CA ALA A 201 -14.99 -15.80 -15.37
C ALA A 201 -16.14 -15.87 -14.35
N SER A 202 -15.86 -15.67 -13.06
CA SER A 202 -16.88 -15.64 -12.00
C SER A 202 -17.67 -14.34 -11.96
N ASN A 203 -17.16 -13.23 -12.58
CA ASN A 203 -17.73 -11.88 -12.53
C ASN A 203 -17.74 -11.21 -13.91
N LEU A 204 -18.33 -11.87 -14.89
CA LEU A 204 -18.28 -11.48 -16.30
C LEU A 204 -18.83 -10.07 -16.56
N GLU A 205 -20.04 -9.76 -16.10
CA GLU A 205 -20.72 -8.50 -16.42
C GLU A 205 -19.88 -7.27 -16.06
N ARG A 206 -19.21 -7.32 -14.91
CA ARG A 206 -18.36 -6.23 -14.46
C ARG A 206 -17.02 -6.16 -15.20
N ASN A 207 -16.40 -7.31 -15.45
CA ASN A 207 -15.11 -7.34 -16.15
C ASN A 207 -15.25 -6.90 -17.61
N LEU A 208 -16.39 -7.20 -18.25
CA LEU A 208 -16.69 -6.77 -19.61
C LEU A 208 -16.89 -5.25 -19.76
N TYR A 209 -17.06 -4.50 -18.67
CA TYR A 209 -17.13 -3.05 -18.74
C TYR A 209 -15.81 -2.43 -19.23
N LEU A 210 -14.68 -2.92 -18.73
CA LEU A 210 -13.36 -2.52 -19.23
C LEU A 210 -13.18 -2.97 -20.69
N THR A 211 -13.65 -4.17 -21.05
CA THR A 211 -13.65 -4.67 -22.44
C THR A 211 -14.39 -3.70 -23.37
N ALA A 212 -15.56 -3.22 -22.95
CA ALA A 212 -16.34 -2.25 -23.73
C ALA A 212 -15.56 -0.94 -23.98
N GLN A 213 -14.80 -0.48 -23.02
CA GLN A 213 -13.95 0.72 -23.18
C GLN A 213 -12.74 0.47 -24.08
N LEU A 214 -12.15 -0.74 -24.04
CA LEU A 214 -11.10 -1.14 -24.99
C LEU A 214 -11.61 -1.23 -26.43
N ILE A 215 -12.87 -1.68 -26.63
CA ILE A 215 -13.53 -1.64 -27.94
C ILE A 215 -13.68 -0.18 -28.42
N ASP A 216 -14.08 0.73 -27.53
CA ASP A 216 -14.18 2.16 -27.89
C ASP A 216 -12.83 2.75 -28.32
N MET A 217 -11.70 2.28 -27.72
CA MET A 217 -10.35 2.71 -28.10
C MET A 217 -9.88 2.12 -29.44
N ASP A 218 -10.57 1.09 -29.95
CA ASP A 218 -10.22 0.38 -31.19
C ASP A 218 -8.86 -0.33 -31.12
N VAL A 219 -8.52 -0.92 -29.96
CA VAL A 219 -7.27 -1.66 -29.77
C VAL A 219 -7.45 -3.14 -30.16
N ARG A 220 -6.40 -3.73 -30.76
CA ARG A 220 -6.36 -5.17 -31.05
C ARG A 220 -6.26 -5.93 -29.74
N MET A 221 -7.24 -6.78 -29.43
CA MET A 221 -7.23 -7.49 -28.15
C MET A 221 -7.55 -8.98 -28.28
N VAL A 222 -7.03 -9.72 -27.31
CA VAL A 222 -7.41 -11.10 -27.01
C VAL A 222 -7.90 -11.12 -25.57
N ILE A 223 -8.99 -11.82 -25.30
CA ILE A 223 -9.57 -11.92 -23.96
C ILE A 223 -9.11 -13.25 -23.35
N ALA A 224 -8.40 -13.15 -22.21
CA ALA A 224 -8.08 -14.30 -21.36
C ALA A 224 -9.19 -14.46 -20.31
N LEU A 225 -10.05 -15.46 -20.50
CA LEU A 225 -11.13 -15.80 -19.56
C LEU A 225 -10.56 -16.64 -18.42
N ASN A 226 -10.02 -15.94 -17.41
CA ASN A 226 -9.30 -16.57 -16.32
C ASN A 226 -10.26 -17.06 -15.21
N MET A 227 -9.75 -17.95 -14.34
CA MET A 227 -10.55 -18.61 -13.30
C MET A 227 -11.71 -19.42 -13.87
N TYR A 228 -11.51 -19.99 -15.05
CA TYR A 228 -12.51 -20.78 -15.75
C TYR A 228 -12.95 -22.01 -14.93
N ASP A 229 -12.05 -22.57 -14.13
CA ASP A 229 -12.34 -23.66 -13.18
C ASP A 229 -13.38 -23.28 -12.11
N GLU A 230 -13.48 -22.03 -11.70
CA GLU A 230 -14.51 -21.55 -10.77
C GLU A 230 -15.89 -21.46 -11.46
N LEU A 231 -15.93 -21.02 -12.71
CA LEU A 231 -17.17 -20.99 -13.49
C LEU A 231 -17.75 -22.40 -13.67
N GLU A 232 -16.91 -23.38 -14.00
CA GLU A 232 -17.31 -24.77 -14.16
C GLU A 232 -17.80 -25.39 -12.83
N ARG A 233 -17.10 -25.12 -11.72
CA ARG A 233 -17.51 -25.59 -10.37
C ARG A 233 -18.88 -25.09 -9.95
N HIS A 234 -19.25 -23.89 -10.35
CA HIS A 234 -20.58 -23.34 -10.07
C HIS A 234 -21.67 -23.90 -10.99
N GLY A 235 -21.30 -24.73 -11.97
CA GLY A 235 -22.24 -25.36 -12.90
C GLY A 235 -22.90 -24.36 -13.86
N ASN A 236 -22.29 -23.18 -14.03
CA ASN A 236 -22.73 -22.18 -14.98
C ASN A 236 -22.33 -22.59 -16.40
N LYS A 237 -23.19 -22.34 -17.37
CA LYS A 237 -22.89 -22.58 -18.79
C LYS A 237 -22.56 -21.23 -19.46
N PHE A 238 -21.48 -21.22 -20.19
CA PHE A 238 -21.04 -20.01 -20.87
C PHE A 238 -20.51 -20.32 -22.28
N ASP A 239 -21.20 -19.76 -23.27
CA ASP A 239 -20.78 -19.85 -24.68
C ASP A 239 -19.83 -18.69 -25.00
N HIS A 240 -18.55 -18.92 -24.71
CA HIS A 240 -17.50 -17.94 -24.95
C HIS A 240 -17.19 -17.73 -26.43
N GLU A 241 -17.51 -18.70 -27.32
CA GLU A 241 -17.33 -18.56 -28.75
C GLU A 241 -18.34 -17.59 -29.36
N SER A 242 -19.61 -17.71 -28.96
CA SER A 242 -20.67 -16.79 -29.42
C SER A 242 -20.44 -15.38 -28.90
N LEU A 243 -20.00 -15.24 -27.63
CA LEU A 243 -19.62 -13.93 -27.08
C LEU A 243 -18.40 -13.33 -27.82
N ALA A 244 -17.39 -14.15 -28.16
CA ALA A 244 -16.24 -13.70 -28.93
C ALA A 244 -16.64 -13.10 -30.29
N LYS A 245 -17.61 -13.73 -30.97
CA LYS A 245 -18.15 -13.21 -32.25
C LYS A 245 -18.92 -11.90 -32.07
N MET A 246 -19.65 -11.75 -30.95
CA MET A 246 -20.40 -10.52 -30.64
C MET A 246 -19.46 -9.36 -30.26
N ILE A 247 -18.38 -9.63 -29.53
CA ILE A 247 -17.39 -8.65 -29.08
C ILE A 247 -16.33 -8.37 -30.18
N GLY A 248 -16.18 -9.26 -31.15
CA GLY A 248 -15.17 -9.13 -32.22
C GLY A 248 -13.73 -9.34 -31.73
N ALA A 249 -13.56 -10.02 -30.60
CA ALA A 249 -12.27 -10.35 -30.02
C ALA A 249 -12.27 -11.82 -29.55
N PRO A 250 -11.22 -12.62 -29.84
CA PRO A 250 -11.16 -14.01 -29.42
C PRO A 250 -11.09 -14.13 -27.90
N ILE A 251 -11.80 -15.10 -27.34
CA ILE A 251 -11.88 -15.41 -25.92
C ILE A 251 -11.29 -16.79 -25.68
N ILE A 252 -10.29 -16.87 -24.80
CA ILE A 252 -9.60 -18.12 -24.48
C ILE A 252 -9.77 -18.44 -23.00
N PRO A 253 -10.40 -19.58 -22.64
CA PRO A 253 -10.46 -20.05 -21.28
C PRO A 253 -9.08 -20.32 -20.70
N THR A 254 -8.80 -19.77 -19.50
CA THR A 254 -7.50 -19.92 -18.84
C THR A 254 -7.66 -20.16 -17.34
N VAL A 255 -6.69 -20.88 -16.76
CA VAL A 255 -6.51 -21.01 -15.32
C VAL A 255 -5.06 -20.67 -15.00
N SER A 256 -4.77 -19.43 -14.73
CA SER A 256 -3.39 -18.93 -14.51
C SER A 256 -2.64 -19.67 -13.41
N LYS A 257 -3.36 -20.26 -12.41
CA LYS A 257 -2.76 -21.03 -11.32
C LYS A 257 -2.13 -22.36 -11.79
N THR A 258 -2.74 -23.02 -12.77
CA THR A 258 -2.29 -24.33 -13.31
C THR A 258 -1.56 -24.21 -14.63
N GLY A 259 -1.69 -23.07 -15.31
CA GLY A 259 -1.17 -22.85 -16.65
C GLY A 259 -2.09 -23.32 -17.78
N PHE A 260 -3.29 -23.83 -17.45
CA PHE A 260 -4.28 -24.25 -18.44
C PHE A 260 -4.64 -23.10 -19.38
N GLY A 261 -4.64 -23.37 -20.70
CA GLY A 261 -5.04 -22.43 -21.74
C GLY A 261 -4.05 -21.30 -22.03
N ILE A 262 -2.91 -21.20 -21.32
CA ILE A 262 -1.95 -20.10 -21.52
C ILE A 262 -1.20 -20.25 -22.86
N GLU A 263 -0.81 -21.48 -23.23
CA GLU A 263 -0.18 -21.73 -24.52
C GLU A 263 -1.11 -21.39 -25.69
N ASP A 264 -2.39 -21.76 -25.59
CA ASP A 264 -3.42 -21.46 -26.60
C ASP A 264 -3.67 -19.95 -26.69
N LEU A 265 -3.63 -19.24 -25.54
CA LEU A 265 -3.76 -17.79 -25.48
C LEU A 265 -2.67 -17.12 -26.32
N PHE A 266 -1.39 -17.48 -26.13
CA PHE A 266 -0.30 -16.86 -26.87
C PHE A 266 -0.26 -17.29 -28.33
N ASN A 267 -0.66 -18.53 -28.66
CA ASN A 267 -0.88 -18.95 -30.04
C ASN A 267 -1.98 -18.11 -30.73
N ARG A 268 -3.02 -17.75 -29.97
CA ARG A 268 -4.07 -16.87 -30.48
C ARG A 268 -3.58 -15.43 -30.67
N VAL A 269 -2.71 -14.94 -29.77
CA VAL A 269 -2.06 -13.62 -29.91
C VAL A 269 -1.23 -13.54 -31.19
N ILE A 270 -0.50 -14.60 -31.57
CA ILE A 270 0.24 -14.65 -32.85
C ILE A 270 -0.74 -14.48 -34.01
N LYS A 271 -1.84 -15.25 -34.04
CA LYS A 271 -2.83 -15.15 -35.11
C LYS A 271 -3.45 -13.75 -35.23
N VAL A 272 -3.67 -13.11 -34.08
CA VAL A 272 -4.20 -11.73 -34.00
C VAL A 272 -3.16 -10.75 -34.55
N TYR A 273 -1.88 -10.94 -34.19
CA TYR A 273 -0.79 -10.13 -34.67
C TYR A 273 -0.60 -10.27 -36.20
N GLU A 274 -0.73 -11.46 -36.73
CA GLU A 274 -0.61 -11.76 -38.16
C GLU A 274 -1.88 -11.40 -38.96
N GLU A 275 -2.95 -10.96 -38.28
CA GLU A 275 -4.25 -10.64 -38.91
C GLU A 275 -4.94 -11.85 -39.54
N GLU A 276 -4.62 -13.06 -39.08
CA GLU A 276 -5.19 -14.33 -39.59
C GLU A 276 -6.39 -14.81 -38.76
N ASP A 277 -6.75 -14.12 -37.68
CA ASP A 277 -7.83 -14.56 -36.80
C ASP A 277 -9.20 -14.23 -37.39
N PRO A 278 -10.08 -15.23 -37.62
CA PRO A 278 -11.38 -15.02 -38.23
C PRO A 278 -12.39 -14.30 -37.35
N VAL A 279 -12.13 -14.19 -36.04
CA VAL A 279 -13.04 -13.57 -35.06
C VAL A 279 -12.85 -12.08 -34.96
N ILE A 280 -11.64 -11.59 -35.28
CA ILE A 280 -11.32 -10.18 -35.18
C ILE A 280 -12.14 -9.37 -36.18
N ARG A 281 -12.91 -8.45 -35.62
CA ARG A 281 -13.70 -7.48 -36.39
C ARG A 281 -13.64 -6.13 -35.69
N HIS A 282 -13.59 -5.06 -36.46
CA HIS A 282 -13.80 -3.71 -35.93
C HIS A 282 -15.28 -3.54 -35.55
N ILE A 283 -15.60 -3.76 -34.32
CA ILE A 283 -16.96 -3.61 -33.79
C ILE A 283 -17.04 -2.27 -33.05
N HIS A 284 -18.14 -1.58 -33.24
CA HIS A 284 -18.49 -0.40 -32.48
C HIS A 284 -19.73 -0.65 -31.64
N ILE A 285 -19.67 -0.33 -30.36
CA ILE A 285 -20.85 -0.37 -29.50
C ILE A 285 -21.84 0.67 -30.01
N ASN A 286 -23.08 0.25 -30.24
CA ASN A 286 -24.16 1.17 -30.60
C ASN A 286 -24.78 1.74 -29.31
N TYR A 287 -24.57 3.05 -29.11
CA TYR A 287 -25.03 3.77 -27.93
C TYR A 287 -26.48 4.28 -28.01
N GLY A 288 -27.21 3.94 -29.09
CA GLY A 288 -28.54 4.46 -29.35
C GLY A 288 -28.54 5.79 -30.11
N GLU A 289 -29.67 6.10 -30.74
CA GLU A 289 -29.79 7.18 -31.74
C GLU A 289 -29.33 8.56 -31.21
N SER A 290 -29.71 8.90 -29.98
CA SER A 290 -29.38 10.22 -29.40
C SER A 290 -27.88 10.41 -29.16
N LEU A 291 -27.21 9.38 -28.59
CA LEU A 291 -25.77 9.42 -28.32
C LEU A 291 -24.96 9.31 -29.62
N GLU A 292 -25.36 8.43 -30.55
CA GLU A 292 -24.69 8.25 -31.84
C GLU A 292 -24.72 9.53 -32.70
N LYS A 293 -25.84 10.29 -32.69
CA LYS A 293 -25.91 11.61 -33.34
C LYS A 293 -24.92 12.58 -32.74
N GLY A 294 -24.83 12.65 -31.39
CA GLY A 294 -23.85 13.48 -30.68
C GLY A 294 -22.41 13.10 -31.05
N ILE A 295 -22.07 11.78 -30.99
CA ILE A 295 -20.77 11.27 -31.39
C ILE A 295 -20.44 11.65 -32.84
N SER A 296 -21.39 11.47 -33.77
CA SER A 296 -21.19 11.80 -35.19
C SER A 296 -20.92 13.27 -35.42
N ASN A 297 -21.64 14.17 -34.73
CA ASN A 297 -21.47 15.60 -34.85
C ASN A 297 -20.10 16.06 -34.34
N VAL A 298 -19.72 15.68 -33.12
CA VAL A 298 -18.41 15.96 -32.54
C VAL A 298 -17.28 15.36 -33.39
N ARG A 299 -17.45 14.14 -33.91
CA ARG A 299 -16.47 13.48 -34.79
C ARG A 299 -16.28 14.21 -36.11
N LYS A 300 -17.35 14.77 -36.73
CA LYS A 300 -17.26 15.58 -37.93
C LYS A 300 -16.46 16.87 -37.69
N THR A 301 -16.72 17.54 -36.57
CA THR A 301 -16.00 18.75 -36.16
C THR A 301 -14.52 18.45 -35.95
N LEU A 302 -14.20 17.35 -35.23
CA LEU A 302 -12.82 16.89 -35.04
C LEU A 302 -12.10 16.55 -36.35
N LYS A 303 -12.81 15.98 -37.35
CA LYS A 303 -12.24 15.70 -38.67
C LYS A 303 -11.86 16.97 -39.44
N ASN A 304 -12.67 18.02 -39.32
CA ASN A 304 -12.57 19.22 -40.14
C ASN A 304 -11.66 20.28 -39.53
N SER A 305 -11.47 20.27 -38.22
CA SER A 305 -10.82 21.35 -37.48
C SER A 305 -9.37 21.03 -37.06
N VAL A 306 -8.95 19.77 -37.02
CA VAL A 306 -7.67 19.41 -36.40
C VAL A 306 -7.03 18.18 -37.05
N ASP A 307 -5.71 18.27 -37.23
CA ASP A 307 -4.89 17.12 -37.64
C ASP A 307 -4.55 16.29 -36.39
N ILE A 308 -5.43 15.30 -36.07
CA ILE A 308 -5.27 14.39 -34.94
C ILE A 308 -4.39 13.22 -35.38
N PRO A 309 -3.42 12.81 -34.55
CA PRO A 309 -2.59 11.63 -34.84
C PRO A 309 -3.44 10.43 -35.24
N LYS A 310 -3.04 9.69 -36.27
CA LYS A 310 -3.76 8.51 -36.78
C LYS A 310 -3.91 7.42 -35.71
N SER A 311 -3.07 7.45 -34.71
CA SER A 311 -3.06 6.53 -33.56
C SER A 311 -4.26 6.69 -32.63
N LEU A 312 -4.93 7.85 -32.62
CA LEU A 312 -6.06 8.12 -31.75
C LEU A 312 -7.38 8.01 -32.50
N SER A 313 -8.25 7.11 -32.05
CA SER A 313 -9.60 6.97 -32.62
C SER A 313 -10.40 8.25 -32.42
N LYS A 314 -10.84 8.89 -33.52
CA LYS A 314 -11.67 10.08 -33.45
C LYS A 314 -13.04 9.81 -32.82
N ARG A 315 -13.55 8.57 -32.90
CA ARG A 315 -14.75 8.12 -32.20
C ARG A 315 -14.53 8.12 -30.70
N TYR A 316 -13.45 7.51 -30.25
CA TYR A 316 -13.05 7.49 -28.82
C TYR A 316 -12.93 8.91 -28.25
N LEU A 317 -12.22 9.79 -28.95
CA LEU A 317 -12.11 11.21 -28.53
C LEU A 317 -13.48 11.88 -28.43
N SER A 318 -14.39 11.63 -29.38
CA SER A 318 -15.74 12.20 -29.36
C SER A 318 -16.56 11.71 -28.16
N ILE A 319 -16.48 10.39 -27.85
CA ILE A 319 -17.13 9.80 -26.68
C ILE A 319 -16.59 10.43 -25.40
N LYS A 320 -15.25 10.50 -25.25
CA LYS A 320 -14.61 11.06 -24.06
C LYS A 320 -14.87 12.55 -23.86
N LEU A 321 -14.96 13.34 -24.94
CA LEU A 321 -15.37 14.73 -24.87
C LEU A 321 -16.81 14.90 -24.39
N LEU A 322 -17.75 14.08 -24.88
CA LEU A 322 -19.14 14.09 -24.43
C LEU A 322 -19.29 13.60 -22.98
N GLU A 323 -18.44 12.67 -22.53
CA GLU A 323 -18.35 12.23 -21.13
C GLU A 323 -17.73 13.31 -20.20
N GLY A 324 -17.13 14.39 -20.75
CA GLY A 324 -16.50 15.43 -19.94
C GLY A 324 -15.15 15.04 -19.35
N ASP A 325 -14.37 14.21 -20.06
CA ASP A 325 -13.06 13.75 -19.61
C ASP A 325 -12.03 14.88 -19.61
N ARG A 326 -11.55 15.26 -18.43
CA ARG A 326 -10.66 16.42 -18.21
C ARG A 326 -9.32 16.34 -18.94
N GLU A 327 -8.75 15.14 -19.09
CA GLU A 327 -7.46 14.98 -19.76
C GLU A 327 -7.62 15.17 -21.27
N ILE A 328 -8.67 14.59 -21.85
CA ILE A 328 -8.99 14.80 -23.27
C ILE A 328 -9.36 16.28 -23.53
N GLU A 329 -10.09 16.92 -22.61
CA GLU A 329 -10.33 18.38 -22.73
C GLU A 329 -9.02 19.17 -22.72
N THR A 330 -8.09 18.81 -21.82
CA THR A 330 -6.78 19.49 -21.76
C THR A 330 -5.98 19.25 -23.04
N PHE A 331 -5.99 18.04 -23.54
CA PHE A 331 -5.34 17.70 -24.81
C PHE A 331 -5.96 18.52 -25.99
N ILE A 332 -7.29 18.54 -26.11
CA ILE A 332 -7.96 19.31 -27.18
C ILE A 332 -7.69 20.82 -27.06
N LYS A 333 -7.56 21.38 -25.83
CA LYS A 333 -7.20 22.79 -25.63
C LYS A 333 -5.85 23.18 -26.24
N THR A 334 -4.93 22.22 -26.39
CA THR A 334 -3.63 22.46 -27.03
C THR A 334 -3.70 22.50 -28.55
N LEU A 335 -4.82 22.09 -29.15
CA LEU A 335 -4.98 21.98 -30.60
C LEU A 335 -5.61 23.24 -31.23
N PRO A 336 -5.22 23.62 -32.44
CA PRO A 336 -5.87 24.72 -33.16
C PRO A 336 -7.34 24.42 -33.44
N GLY A 337 -8.24 25.38 -33.24
CA GLY A 337 -9.68 25.20 -33.46
C GLY A 337 -10.43 24.56 -32.28
N ALA A 338 -9.82 24.46 -31.10
CA ALA A 338 -10.42 23.91 -29.90
C ALA A 338 -11.79 24.52 -29.54
N GLU A 339 -11.94 25.80 -29.72
CA GLU A 339 -13.15 26.56 -29.37
C GLU A 339 -14.40 26.10 -30.12
N THR A 340 -14.27 25.78 -31.39
CA THR A 340 -15.36 25.21 -32.20
C THR A 340 -15.73 23.80 -31.79
N ILE A 341 -14.74 23.03 -31.37
CA ILE A 341 -14.96 21.65 -30.88
C ILE A 341 -15.72 21.67 -29.54
N PHE A 342 -15.35 22.60 -28.62
CA PHE A 342 -16.04 22.74 -27.34
C PHE A 342 -17.46 23.28 -27.51
N GLN A 343 -17.70 24.24 -28.41
CA GLN A 343 -19.05 24.72 -28.69
C GLN A 343 -19.95 23.59 -29.20
N GLU A 344 -19.45 22.78 -30.14
CA GLU A 344 -20.24 21.67 -30.67
C GLU A 344 -20.45 20.55 -29.60
N ARG A 345 -19.46 20.29 -28.78
CA ARG A 345 -19.58 19.37 -27.61
C ARG A 345 -20.69 19.88 -26.68
N ASP A 346 -20.63 21.14 -26.24
CA ASP A 346 -21.57 21.71 -25.28
C ASP A 346 -23.01 21.71 -25.81
N ARG A 347 -23.17 22.00 -27.10
CA ARG A 347 -24.46 21.94 -27.77
C ARG A 347 -25.05 20.53 -27.77
N ASN A 348 -24.24 19.53 -28.12
CA ASN A 348 -24.70 18.14 -28.17
C ASN A 348 -24.91 17.59 -26.75
N THR A 349 -24.07 17.88 -25.76
CA THR A 349 -24.26 17.53 -24.37
C THR A 349 -25.59 18.05 -23.83
N ALA A 350 -25.88 19.34 -24.01
CA ALA A 350 -27.15 19.95 -23.58
C ALA A 350 -28.37 19.31 -24.25
N LEU A 351 -28.25 18.91 -25.54
CA LEU A 351 -29.32 18.23 -26.28
C LEU A 351 -29.56 16.80 -25.72
N ILE A 352 -28.48 16.03 -25.50
CA ILE A 352 -28.53 14.68 -24.96
C ILE A 352 -29.13 14.68 -23.56
N GLU A 353 -28.67 15.54 -22.68
CA GLU A 353 -29.15 15.67 -21.31
C GLU A 353 -30.65 16.06 -21.24
N LYS A 354 -31.07 16.90 -22.16
CA LYS A 354 -32.51 17.27 -22.28
C LYS A 354 -33.37 16.11 -22.77
N LEU A 355 -32.87 15.31 -23.71
CA LEU A 355 -33.62 14.18 -24.30
C LEU A 355 -33.68 12.98 -23.34
N LEU A 356 -32.56 12.62 -22.72
CA LEU A 356 -32.45 11.45 -21.86
C LEU A 356 -32.76 11.75 -20.39
N GLN A 357 -32.82 13.03 -19.99
CA GLN A 357 -32.96 13.49 -18.60
C GLN A 357 -31.89 12.91 -17.65
N GLU A 358 -30.75 12.57 -18.22
CA GLU A 358 -29.57 12.06 -17.54
C GLU A 358 -28.32 12.79 -18.11
N ASP A 359 -27.28 12.91 -17.31
CA ASP A 359 -25.99 13.42 -17.78
C ASP A 359 -25.33 12.47 -18.79
N CYS A 360 -24.56 12.99 -19.71
CA CYS A 360 -23.94 12.23 -20.79
C CYS A 360 -23.07 11.08 -20.27
N GLU A 361 -22.29 11.27 -19.20
CA GLU A 361 -21.45 10.23 -18.61
C GLU A 361 -22.27 9.03 -18.15
N THR A 362 -23.39 9.27 -17.49
CA THR A 362 -24.31 8.21 -17.06
C THR A 362 -24.98 7.53 -18.24
N ALA A 363 -25.39 8.27 -19.24
CA ALA A 363 -26.03 7.72 -20.44
C ALA A 363 -25.08 6.76 -21.19
N PHE A 364 -23.81 7.11 -21.38
CA PHE A 364 -22.81 6.22 -21.97
C PHE A 364 -22.56 4.98 -21.11
N THR A 365 -22.47 5.14 -19.79
CA THR A 365 -22.26 4.03 -18.88
C THR A 365 -23.43 3.05 -18.89
N ASN A 366 -24.67 3.55 -18.85
CA ASN A 366 -25.88 2.73 -18.95
C ASN A 366 -25.94 1.99 -20.29
N ALA A 367 -25.57 2.63 -21.40
CA ALA A 367 -25.55 2.00 -22.70
C ALA A 367 -24.47 0.91 -22.82
N ARG A 368 -23.26 1.08 -22.22
CA ARG A 368 -22.24 0.02 -22.16
C ARG A 368 -22.76 -1.19 -21.38
N TYR A 369 -23.35 -0.97 -20.20
CA TYR A 369 -23.93 -2.07 -19.43
C TYR A 369 -25.12 -2.71 -20.14
N GLY A 370 -25.93 -1.94 -20.88
CA GLY A 370 -26.99 -2.46 -21.71
C GLY A 370 -26.48 -3.42 -22.79
N PHE A 371 -25.38 -3.04 -23.48
CA PHE A 371 -24.71 -3.90 -24.45
C PHE A 371 -24.18 -5.20 -23.80
N ILE A 372 -23.48 -5.06 -22.65
CA ILE A 372 -22.91 -6.21 -21.93
C ILE A 372 -24.01 -7.16 -21.44
N SER A 373 -25.06 -6.63 -20.82
CA SER A 373 -26.17 -7.45 -20.32
C SER A 373 -26.92 -8.13 -21.46
N GLY A 374 -27.09 -7.47 -22.63
CA GLY A 374 -27.63 -8.05 -23.83
C GLY A 374 -26.81 -9.25 -24.34
N ALA A 375 -25.48 -9.06 -24.46
CA ALA A 375 -24.56 -10.11 -24.91
C ALA A 375 -24.53 -11.31 -23.93
N LEU A 376 -24.48 -11.03 -22.61
CA LEU A 376 -24.49 -12.10 -21.60
C LEU A 376 -25.83 -12.85 -21.51
N ARG A 377 -26.96 -12.18 -21.77
CA ARG A 377 -28.28 -12.85 -21.77
C ARG A 377 -28.36 -13.94 -22.81
N GLU A 378 -27.66 -13.81 -23.91
CA GLU A 378 -27.64 -14.78 -25.00
C GLU A 378 -26.57 -15.88 -24.79
N THR A 379 -25.50 -15.60 -24.03
CA THR A 379 -24.34 -16.48 -23.98
C THR A 379 -24.07 -17.09 -22.59
N TYR A 380 -24.77 -16.63 -21.56
CA TYR A 380 -24.48 -17.05 -20.17
C TYR A 380 -25.78 -17.53 -19.47
N GLU A 381 -25.77 -18.78 -19.05
CA GLU A 381 -26.83 -19.39 -18.24
C GLU A 381 -26.33 -19.58 -16.80
N GLN A 382 -26.89 -18.82 -15.88
CA GLN A 382 -26.56 -18.95 -14.47
C GLN A 382 -27.33 -20.10 -13.83
N ASN A 383 -26.60 -20.96 -13.12
CA ASN A 383 -27.23 -22.02 -12.32
C ASN A 383 -27.95 -21.40 -11.12
N THR A 384 -29.27 -21.74 -10.97
CA THR A 384 -30.14 -21.18 -9.93
C THR A 384 -29.98 -21.84 -8.56
N ILE A 385 -29.17 -22.91 -8.42
CA ILE A 385 -28.97 -23.61 -7.16
C ILE A 385 -28.09 -22.73 -6.23
N LYS A 386 -28.74 -22.11 -5.26
CA LYS A 386 -28.07 -21.27 -4.24
C LYS A 386 -27.55 -22.14 -3.09
N GLU A 387 -26.42 -22.77 -3.27
CA GLU A 387 -25.65 -23.28 -2.13
C GLU A 387 -24.93 -22.10 -1.46
N ALA A 388 -24.96 -22.05 -0.12
CA ALA A 388 -24.19 -21.05 0.62
C ALA A 388 -22.70 -21.27 0.33
N THR A 389 -22.03 -20.29 -0.28
CA THR A 389 -20.61 -20.41 -0.58
C THR A 389 -19.80 -20.45 0.71
N SER A 390 -18.65 -21.14 0.70
CA SER A 390 -17.72 -21.19 1.85
C SER A 390 -17.38 -19.80 2.37
N THR A 391 -17.29 -18.81 1.47
CA THR A 391 -17.06 -17.40 1.82
C THR A 391 -18.18 -16.85 2.70
N GLN A 392 -19.44 -17.13 2.39
CA GLN A 392 -20.58 -16.66 3.19
C GLN A 392 -20.59 -17.25 4.60
N ILE A 393 -20.23 -18.52 4.72
CA ILE A 393 -20.14 -19.20 6.02
C ILE A 393 -19.03 -18.59 6.86
N ILE A 394 -17.84 -18.37 6.28
CA ILE A 394 -16.71 -17.76 6.98
C ILE A 394 -17.02 -16.32 7.40
N ASP A 395 -17.63 -15.54 6.50
CA ASP A 395 -18.00 -14.16 6.78
C ASP A 395 -19.04 -14.03 7.90
N LEU A 396 -19.92 -15.03 8.08
CA LEU A 396 -20.86 -15.05 9.21
C LEU A 396 -20.14 -14.95 10.58
N PHE A 397 -18.97 -15.57 10.70
CA PHE A 397 -18.14 -15.55 11.92
C PHE A 397 -17.19 -14.36 11.94
N VAL A 398 -16.43 -14.17 10.89
CA VAL A 398 -15.34 -13.18 10.78
C VAL A 398 -15.86 -11.75 10.84
N THR A 399 -16.98 -11.46 10.19
CA THR A 399 -17.59 -10.12 10.20
C THR A 399 -18.74 -9.99 11.19
N HIS A 400 -18.93 -10.98 12.07
CA HIS A 400 -19.96 -10.98 13.10
C HIS A 400 -19.82 -9.78 14.05
N LYS A 401 -20.96 -9.19 14.43
CA LYS A 401 -21.01 -7.97 15.26
C LYS A 401 -20.21 -8.03 16.56
N VAL A 402 -20.16 -9.19 17.20
CA VAL A 402 -19.44 -9.40 18.49
C VAL A 402 -18.13 -10.16 18.23
N LEU A 403 -18.15 -11.25 17.43
CA LEU A 403 -17.01 -12.11 17.23
C LEU A 403 -15.93 -11.53 16.33
N GLY A 404 -16.27 -10.59 15.44
CA GLY A 404 -15.33 -10.00 14.47
C GLY A 404 -14.11 -9.36 15.14
N PHE A 405 -14.30 -8.59 16.22
CA PHE A 405 -13.19 -7.98 16.96
C PHE A 405 -12.30 -9.01 17.69
N PRO A 406 -12.85 -9.95 18.49
CA PRO A 406 -12.04 -11.02 19.08
C PRO A 406 -11.27 -11.86 18.08
N ILE A 407 -11.89 -12.23 16.96
CA ILE A 407 -11.20 -13.00 15.90
C ILE A 407 -10.06 -12.19 15.30
N PHE A 408 -10.30 -10.90 15.03
CA PHE A 408 -9.25 -10.01 14.53
C PHE A 408 -8.09 -9.90 15.53
N ILE A 409 -8.36 -9.68 16.81
CA ILE A 409 -7.33 -9.61 17.85
C ILE A 409 -6.57 -10.92 17.94
N LEU A 410 -7.26 -12.07 17.85
CA LEU A 410 -6.62 -13.39 17.84
C LEU A 410 -5.66 -13.57 16.67
N PHE A 411 -6.06 -13.19 15.44
CA PHE A 411 -5.18 -13.24 14.27
C PHE A 411 -3.96 -12.35 14.43
N MET A 412 -4.14 -11.13 14.95
CA MET A 412 -3.03 -10.23 15.23
C MET A 412 -2.09 -10.78 16.30
N TRP A 413 -2.65 -11.36 17.36
CA TRP A 413 -1.85 -12.00 18.40
C TRP A 413 -1.04 -13.18 17.86
N ILE A 414 -1.64 -14.07 17.06
CA ILE A 414 -0.93 -15.18 16.40
C ILE A 414 0.21 -14.64 15.52
N MET A 415 -0.06 -13.60 14.74
CA MET A 415 0.95 -13.01 13.87
C MET A 415 2.14 -12.47 14.66
N PHE A 416 1.90 -11.70 15.72
CA PHE A 416 2.97 -11.13 16.55
C PHE A 416 3.71 -12.21 17.33
N GLU A 417 2.99 -13.15 17.97
CA GLU A 417 3.59 -14.26 18.73
C GLU A 417 4.49 -15.11 17.82
N ALA A 418 4.00 -15.45 16.62
CA ALA A 418 4.80 -16.19 15.66
C ALA A 418 6.01 -15.40 15.18
N THR A 419 5.84 -14.09 14.90
CA THR A 419 6.94 -13.23 14.42
C THR A 419 8.07 -13.17 15.45
N PHE A 420 7.76 -12.92 16.71
CA PHE A 420 8.79 -12.73 17.73
C PHE A 420 9.34 -14.05 18.27
N ARG A 421 8.49 -15.04 18.47
CA ARG A 421 8.92 -16.33 19.01
C ARG A 421 9.65 -17.21 18.00
N LEU A 422 9.06 -17.39 16.79
CA LEU A 422 9.70 -18.19 15.75
C LEU A 422 10.89 -17.46 15.11
N GLY A 423 10.83 -16.14 15.02
CA GLY A 423 11.91 -15.31 14.49
C GLY A 423 13.11 -15.20 15.42
N GLY A 424 12.91 -15.40 16.74
CA GLY A 424 13.97 -15.36 17.74
C GLY A 424 15.09 -16.35 17.45
N TYR A 425 14.76 -17.61 17.15
CA TYR A 425 15.76 -18.65 16.87
C TYR A 425 16.70 -18.30 15.70
N PRO A 426 16.21 -17.95 14.50
CA PRO A 426 17.11 -17.53 13.43
C PRO A 426 17.86 -16.24 13.74
N MET A 427 17.29 -15.32 14.54
CA MET A 427 17.99 -14.11 14.99
C MET A 427 19.25 -14.46 15.78
N GLU A 428 19.14 -15.32 16.79
CA GLU A 428 20.26 -15.79 17.62
C GLU A 428 21.36 -16.46 16.75
N TRP A 429 20.97 -17.24 15.72
CA TRP A 429 21.95 -17.86 14.82
C TRP A 429 22.69 -16.81 13.96
N ILE A 430 21.97 -15.80 13.47
CA ILE A 430 22.59 -14.72 12.68
C ILE A 430 23.48 -13.86 13.58
N GLU A 431 23.05 -13.55 14.80
CA GLU A 431 23.83 -12.83 15.80
C GLU A 431 25.13 -13.53 16.11
N ALA A 432 25.07 -14.84 16.44
CA ALA A 432 26.24 -15.67 16.64
C ALA A 432 27.17 -15.70 15.40
N LEU A 433 26.62 -15.74 14.19
CA LEU A 433 27.39 -15.68 12.95
C LEU A 433 28.10 -14.34 12.79
N VAL A 434 27.41 -13.22 13.04
CA VAL A 434 27.98 -11.87 13.00
C VAL A 434 29.10 -11.73 14.01
N GLU A 435 28.92 -12.27 15.24
CA GLU A 435 29.94 -12.28 16.28
C GLU A 435 31.18 -13.11 15.89
N VAL A 436 30.97 -14.31 15.33
CA VAL A 436 32.08 -15.14 14.81
C VAL A 436 32.86 -14.40 13.72
N ILE A 437 32.17 -13.74 12.79
CA ILE A 437 32.83 -12.92 11.74
C ILE A 437 33.61 -11.75 12.36
N GLY A 438 33.01 -11.04 13.32
CA GLY A 438 33.65 -9.96 14.05
C GLY A 438 34.91 -10.43 14.79
N ASN A 439 34.83 -11.55 15.52
CA ASN A 439 35.96 -12.13 16.24
C ASN A 439 37.06 -12.65 15.29
N PHE A 440 36.68 -13.21 14.15
CA PHE A 440 37.65 -13.58 13.11
C PHE A 440 38.45 -12.37 12.59
N VAL A 441 37.76 -11.28 12.30
CA VAL A 441 38.44 -10.03 11.86
C VAL A 441 39.29 -9.46 12.97
N ARG A 442 38.79 -9.45 14.21
CA ARG A 442 39.56 -8.96 15.41
C ARG A 442 40.87 -9.75 15.60
N SER A 443 40.87 -11.06 15.37
CA SER A 443 42.04 -11.93 15.58
C SER A 443 43.06 -11.87 14.44
N HIS A 444 42.70 -11.47 13.22
CA HIS A 444 43.58 -11.48 12.06
C HIS A 444 44.04 -10.11 11.63
N MET A 445 43.48 -9.03 12.13
CA MET A 445 43.87 -7.67 11.81
C MET A 445 44.65 -7.03 12.97
N SER A 446 45.67 -6.24 12.62
CA SER A 446 46.43 -5.44 13.61
C SER A 446 45.55 -4.35 14.20
N GLU A 447 45.81 -3.99 15.46
CA GLU A 447 45.12 -2.92 16.16
C GLU A 447 45.19 -1.59 15.38
N GLY A 448 44.04 -0.92 15.21
CA GLY A 448 43.99 0.34 14.52
C GLY A 448 42.59 0.76 14.07
N PRO A 449 42.40 2.01 13.64
CA PRO A 449 41.10 2.57 13.24
C PRO A 449 40.39 1.80 12.12
N LEU A 450 41.17 1.14 11.25
CA LEU A 450 40.57 0.35 10.15
C LEU A 450 39.92 -0.94 10.66
N LYS A 451 40.52 -1.62 11.64
CA LYS A 451 39.95 -2.77 12.31
C LYS A 451 38.66 -2.39 13.03
N ASP A 452 38.69 -1.31 13.80
CA ASP A 452 37.53 -0.85 14.57
C ASP A 452 36.39 -0.40 13.64
N LEU A 453 36.72 0.26 12.51
CA LEU A 453 35.73 0.60 11.48
C LEU A 453 35.07 -0.64 10.88
N LEU A 454 35.85 -1.69 10.56
CA LEU A 454 35.33 -2.90 9.96
C LEU A 454 34.45 -3.68 10.93
N VAL A 455 34.91 -3.82 12.19
CA VAL A 455 34.21 -4.62 13.20
C VAL A 455 33.00 -3.86 13.75
N ASP A 456 33.21 -2.69 14.31
CA ASP A 456 32.20 -1.98 15.07
C ASP A 456 31.34 -1.09 14.14
N GLY A 457 31.94 -0.47 13.11
CA GLY A 457 31.21 0.36 12.14
C GLY A 457 30.41 -0.43 11.10
N ILE A 458 31.07 -1.39 10.43
CA ILE A 458 30.46 -2.09 9.29
C ILE A 458 29.79 -3.39 9.75
N ILE A 459 30.55 -4.32 10.37
CA ILE A 459 30.00 -5.62 10.78
C ILE A 459 28.94 -5.44 11.87
N GLY A 460 29.20 -4.63 12.88
CA GLY A 460 28.25 -4.29 13.94
C GLY A 460 27.01 -3.57 13.40
N GLY A 461 27.20 -2.54 12.56
CA GLY A 461 26.12 -1.74 12.01
C GLY A 461 25.22 -2.50 11.02
N VAL A 462 25.82 -3.22 10.07
CA VAL A 462 25.08 -4.04 9.07
C VAL A 462 24.53 -5.31 9.74
N GLY A 463 25.32 -5.93 10.62
CA GLY A 463 24.93 -7.10 11.40
C GLY A 463 23.68 -6.83 12.20
N GLY A 464 23.63 -5.74 12.95
CA GLY A 464 22.44 -5.34 13.73
C GLY A 464 21.16 -5.22 12.92
N VAL A 465 21.25 -4.93 11.61
CA VAL A 465 20.07 -4.89 10.72
C VAL A 465 19.71 -6.27 10.16
N ILE A 466 20.73 -7.07 9.79
CA ILE A 466 20.51 -8.40 9.23
C ILE A 466 19.94 -9.35 10.28
N VAL A 467 20.30 -9.17 11.55
CA VAL A 467 19.77 -9.93 12.69
C VAL A 467 18.23 -9.86 12.74
N PHE A 468 17.61 -8.71 12.41
CA PHE A 468 16.14 -8.56 12.39
C PHE A 468 15.45 -9.06 11.12
N LEU A 469 16.20 -9.48 10.10
CA LEU A 469 15.65 -9.96 8.84
C LEU A 469 14.67 -11.13 8.99
N PRO A 470 14.90 -12.15 9.81
CA PRO A 470 13.95 -13.24 10.02
C PRO A 470 12.59 -12.77 10.54
N ASN A 471 12.58 -11.85 11.51
CA ASN A 471 11.33 -11.28 12.02
C ASN A 471 10.55 -10.54 10.93
N ILE A 472 11.25 -9.79 10.10
CA ILE A 472 10.65 -9.09 8.97
C ILE A 472 10.10 -10.08 7.94
N LEU A 473 10.81 -11.17 7.64
CA LEU A 473 10.35 -12.23 6.74
C LEU A 473 9.07 -12.90 7.24
N ILE A 474 9.01 -13.29 8.50
CA ILE A 474 7.84 -13.93 9.10
C ILE A 474 6.66 -12.95 9.11
N LEU A 475 6.90 -11.69 9.47
CA LEU A 475 5.87 -10.66 9.42
C LEU A 475 5.28 -10.50 8.01
N TYR A 476 6.14 -10.42 6.98
CA TYR A 476 5.68 -10.36 5.58
C TYR A 476 4.96 -11.62 5.14
N MET A 477 5.35 -12.78 5.62
CA MET A 477 4.66 -14.06 5.35
C MET A 477 3.20 -13.99 5.82
N PHE A 478 2.96 -13.56 7.05
CA PHE A 478 1.61 -13.42 7.60
C PHE A 478 0.79 -12.35 6.88
N ILE A 479 1.41 -11.23 6.51
CA ILE A 479 0.75 -10.17 5.76
C ILE A 479 0.32 -10.67 4.38
N SER A 480 1.23 -11.32 3.64
CA SER A 480 0.90 -11.90 2.34
C SER A 480 -0.20 -12.96 2.45
N PHE A 481 -0.17 -13.79 3.49
CA PHE A 481 -1.25 -14.74 3.76
C PHE A 481 -2.59 -14.04 3.99
N MET A 482 -2.64 -12.99 4.80
CA MET A 482 -3.88 -12.24 5.06
C MET A 482 -4.38 -11.50 3.82
N GLU A 483 -3.47 -10.96 3.00
CA GLU A 483 -3.76 -10.26 1.76
C GLU A 483 -4.33 -11.22 0.71
N ASP A 484 -3.61 -12.29 0.40
CA ASP A 484 -3.97 -13.28 -0.62
C ASP A 484 -5.22 -14.09 -0.24
N SER A 485 -5.45 -14.31 1.07
CA SER A 485 -6.67 -15.00 1.54
C SER A 485 -7.93 -14.15 1.44
N GLY A 486 -7.83 -12.82 1.28
CA GLY A 486 -8.94 -11.89 1.31
C GLY A 486 -9.39 -11.45 2.72
N TYR A 487 -8.69 -11.88 3.78
CA TYR A 487 -9.01 -11.48 5.16
C TYR A 487 -8.76 -9.98 5.41
N MET A 488 -7.76 -9.40 4.75
CA MET A 488 -7.43 -7.96 4.86
C MET A 488 -8.61 -7.04 4.57
N ALA A 489 -9.43 -7.37 3.57
CA ALA A 489 -10.62 -6.60 3.23
C ALA A 489 -11.64 -6.62 4.38
N ARG A 490 -11.81 -7.78 5.05
CA ARG A 490 -12.73 -7.92 6.19
C ARG A 490 -12.23 -7.16 7.42
N ALA A 491 -10.95 -7.23 7.71
CA ALA A 491 -10.34 -6.45 8.78
C ALA A 491 -10.54 -4.93 8.55
N ALA A 492 -10.30 -4.45 7.33
CA ALA A 492 -10.56 -3.07 6.96
C ALA A 492 -12.05 -2.69 7.06
N PHE A 493 -12.96 -3.59 6.67
CA PHE A 493 -14.40 -3.40 6.80
C PHE A 493 -14.84 -3.25 8.26
N ILE A 494 -14.32 -4.08 9.18
CA ILE A 494 -14.64 -4.01 10.61
C ILE A 494 -14.19 -2.67 11.21
N MET A 495 -13.00 -2.20 10.80
CA MET A 495 -12.33 -1.04 11.38
C MET A 495 -12.66 0.29 10.72
N ASP A 496 -13.35 0.29 9.55
CA ASP A 496 -13.56 1.50 8.75
C ASP A 496 -14.21 2.64 9.54
N LYS A 497 -15.22 2.36 10.34
CA LYS A 497 -15.91 3.41 11.12
C LYS A 497 -14.99 4.11 12.11
N ILE A 498 -14.05 3.39 12.72
CA ILE A 498 -13.05 3.96 13.65
C ILE A 498 -12.07 4.83 12.85
N MET A 499 -11.55 4.29 11.75
CA MET A 499 -10.61 5.00 10.88
C MET A 499 -11.23 6.28 10.30
N HIS A 500 -12.48 6.20 9.86
CA HIS A 500 -13.19 7.37 9.33
C HIS A 500 -13.36 8.49 10.37
N LYS A 501 -13.66 8.16 11.62
CA LYS A 501 -13.70 9.15 12.72
C LYS A 501 -12.33 9.80 12.96
N MET A 502 -11.25 9.13 12.62
CA MET A 502 -9.88 9.67 12.66
C MET A 502 -9.54 10.49 11.39
N GLY A 503 -10.39 10.47 10.37
CA GLY A 503 -10.15 11.12 9.08
C GLY A 503 -9.34 10.28 8.11
N LEU A 504 -9.26 8.96 8.32
CA LEU A 504 -8.50 8.00 7.53
C LEU A 504 -9.41 7.02 6.79
N HIS A 505 -8.88 6.36 5.79
CA HIS A 505 -9.53 5.27 5.07
C HIS A 505 -9.48 3.97 5.90
N GLY A 506 -10.49 3.08 5.81
CA GLY A 506 -10.51 1.80 6.55
C GLY A 506 -9.24 0.95 6.34
N LYS A 507 -8.71 0.92 5.13
CA LYS A 507 -7.45 0.22 4.81
C LYS A 507 -6.22 0.78 5.54
N SER A 508 -6.26 2.02 6.06
CA SER A 508 -5.17 2.63 6.85
C SER A 508 -4.93 1.91 8.18
N PHE A 509 -5.94 1.18 8.67
CA PHE A 509 -5.84 0.45 9.92
C PHE A 509 -4.70 -0.57 9.91
N ILE A 510 -4.53 -1.29 8.81
CA ILE A 510 -3.54 -2.35 8.68
C ILE A 510 -2.10 -1.82 8.80
N PRO A 511 -1.66 -0.82 7.99
CA PRO A 511 -0.37 -0.18 8.20
C PRO A 511 -0.16 0.34 9.63
N LEU A 512 -1.18 0.93 10.26
CA LEU A 512 -1.04 1.43 11.62
C LEU A 512 -0.81 0.33 12.65
N VAL A 513 -1.51 -0.80 12.53
CA VAL A 513 -1.28 -1.95 13.43
C VAL A 513 0.08 -2.59 13.17
N MET A 514 0.49 -2.72 11.90
CA MET A 514 1.83 -3.20 11.56
C MET A 514 2.95 -2.32 12.14
N GLY A 515 2.69 -1.03 12.32
CA GLY A 515 3.61 -0.08 12.94
C GLY A 515 4.02 -0.46 14.37
N PHE A 516 3.22 -1.24 15.10
CA PHE A 516 3.62 -1.80 16.39
C PHE A 516 4.71 -2.87 16.28
N GLY A 517 4.83 -3.56 15.15
CA GLY A 517 5.96 -4.45 14.87
C GLY A 517 7.14 -3.65 14.33
N CYS A 518 7.01 -3.10 13.12
CA CYS A 518 8.04 -2.31 12.46
C CYS A 518 7.40 -1.26 11.53
N ASN A 519 7.84 -0.02 11.63
CA ASN A 519 7.32 1.10 10.83
C ASN A 519 7.68 0.98 9.33
N VAL A 520 8.81 0.34 8.98
CA VAL A 520 9.24 0.23 7.57
C VAL A 520 8.26 -0.61 6.74
N PRO A 521 7.96 -1.88 7.09
CA PRO A 521 6.94 -2.65 6.38
C PRO A 521 5.55 -2.01 6.46
N ALA A 522 5.23 -1.33 7.56
CA ALA A 522 3.97 -0.63 7.72
C ALA A 522 3.80 0.51 6.70
N ILE A 523 4.84 1.30 6.46
CA ILE A 523 4.83 2.37 5.45
C ILE A 523 4.75 1.76 4.03
N MET A 524 5.50 0.71 3.75
CA MET A 524 5.41 0.01 2.47
C MET A 524 4.01 -0.57 2.21
N ALA A 525 3.33 -1.09 3.24
CA ALA A 525 1.96 -1.58 3.14
C ALA A 525 0.92 -0.49 2.84
N SER A 526 1.24 0.78 3.10
CA SER A 526 0.34 1.89 2.77
C SER A 526 0.04 2.04 1.28
N ARG A 527 0.80 1.38 0.39
CA ARG A 527 0.54 1.30 -1.06
C ARG A 527 -0.84 0.75 -1.38
N THR A 528 -1.40 -0.09 -0.52
CA THR A 528 -2.75 -0.67 -0.69
C THR A 528 -3.88 0.36 -0.51
N ILE A 529 -3.56 1.57 -0.05
CA ILE A 529 -4.53 2.65 0.16
C ILE A 529 -4.68 3.44 -1.15
N GLU A 530 -5.87 3.41 -1.72
CA GLU A 530 -6.20 4.03 -3.01
C GLU A 530 -6.14 5.57 -2.96
N SER A 531 -6.66 6.17 -1.88
CA SER A 531 -6.63 7.62 -1.68
C SER A 531 -5.21 8.10 -1.37
N ARG A 532 -4.63 8.94 -2.24
CA ARG A 532 -3.31 9.55 -2.05
C ARG A 532 -3.22 10.30 -0.72
N ASN A 533 -4.27 11.06 -0.38
CA ASN A 533 -4.31 11.85 0.86
C ASN A 533 -4.31 10.94 2.09
N SER A 534 -5.18 9.92 2.12
CA SER A 534 -5.22 8.95 3.23
C SER A 534 -3.93 8.15 3.33
N ARG A 535 -3.31 7.78 2.19
CA ARG A 535 -2.01 7.11 2.15
C ARG A 535 -0.92 8.00 2.77
N MET A 536 -0.84 9.26 2.36
CA MET A 536 0.14 10.22 2.89
C MET A 536 -0.05 10.44 4.40
N ILE A 537 -1.28 10.69 4.86
CA ILE A 537 -1.56 10.85 6.29
C ILE A 537 -1.15 9.59 7.07
N THR A 538 -1.49 8.40 6.55
CA THR A 538 -1.13 7.13 7.19
C THR A 538 0.39 6.97 7.33
N MET A 539 1.17 7.28 6.27
CA MET A 539 2.62 7.26 6.32
C MET A 539 3.20 8.26 7.32
N LEU A 540 2.62 9.46 7.38
CA LEU A 540 3.08 10.52 8.29
C LEU A 540 2.81 10.21 9.77
N VAL A 541 1.69 9.55 10.11
CA VAL A 541 1.34 9.26 11.51
C VAL A 541 1.86 7.91 11.98
N ASN A 542 2.27 7.03 11.08
CA ASN A 542 2.75 5.69 11.42
C ASN A 542 3.96 5.70 12.38
N PRO A 543 4.93 6.63 12.28
CA PRO A 543 6.04 6.72 13.24
C PRO A 543 5.63 6.94 14.71
N LEU A 544 4.40 7.37 14.98
CA LEU A 544 3.85 7.51 16.32
C LEU A 544 3.39 6.17 16.93
N MET A 545 3.25 5.12 16.10
CA MET A 545 3.04 3.75 16.60
C MET A 545 4.35 3.23 17.19
N SER A 546 4.27 2.69 18.41
CA SER A 546 5.45 2.18 19.11
C SER A 546 5.92 0.86 18.50
N CYS A 547 7.02 0.88 17.75
CA CYS A 547 7.61 -0.34 17.19
C CYS A 547 8.36 -1.16 18.27
N SER A 548 8.62 -2.44 17.97
CA SER A 548 9.32 -3.37 18.87
C SER A 548 10.71 -2.88 19.30
N ALA A 549 11.42 -2.17 18.44
CA ALA A 549 12.75 -1.61 18.71
C ALA A 549 12.81 -0.60 19.87
N ARG A 550 11.69 -0.03 20.26
CA ARG A 550 11.57 0.89 21.42
C ARG A 550 11.34 0.13 22.72
N LEU A 551 10.89 -1.11 22.66
CA LEU A 551 10.52 -1.90 23.83
C LEU A 551 11.67 -2.09 24.84
N PRO A 552 12.94 -2.34 24.44
CA PRO A 552 14.05 -2.45 25.39
C PRO A 552 14.20 -1.21 26.29
N VAL A 553 14.07 0.00 25.73
CA VAL A 553 14.14 1.26 26.51
C VAL A 553 12.99 1.33 27.53
N TYR A 554 11.79 0.93 27.12
CA TYR A 554 10.63 0.95 28.02
C TYR A 554 10.75 -0.08 29.14
N VAL A 555 11.21 -1.30 28.81
CA VAL A 555 11.40 -2.37 29.80
C VAL A 555 12.46 -1.97 30.83
N LEU A 556 13.60 -1.42 30.37
CA LEU A 556 14.65 -0.93 31.24
C LEU A 556 14.11 0.15 32.22
N LEU A 557 13.51 1.21 31.69
CA LEU A 557 13.07 2.33 32.52
C LEU A 557 11.85 2.00 33.40
N THR A 558 10.90 1.20 32.90
CA THR A 558 9.77 0.76 33.75
C THR A 558 10.20 -0.23 34.82
N GLY A 559 11.12 -1.14 34.53
CA GLY A 559 11.71 -2.07 35.50
C GLY A 559 12.51 -1.33 36.59
N ALA A 560 13.25 -0.28 36.18
CA ALA A 560 14.02 0.52 37.11
C ALA A 560 13.15 1.37 38.04
N PHE A 561 12.19 2.14 37.50
CA PHE A 561 11.46 3.18 38.24
C PHE A 561 10.02 2.81 38.62
N PHE A 562 9.40 1.83 37.97
CA PHE A 562 8.00 1.45 38.16
C PHE A 562 7.78 -0.07 38.32
N PRO A 563 8.56 -0.79 39.14
CA PRO A 563 8.51 -2.26 39.19
C PRO A 563 7.12 -2.81 39.56
N LYS A 564 6.35 -2.11 40.38
CA LYS A 564 4.99 -2.52 40.78
C LYS A 564 3.94 -2.25 39.71
N ASN A 565 4.15 -1.25 38.84
CA ASN A 565 3.16 -0.75 37.90
C ASN A 565 3.67 -0.77 36.44
N ALA A 566 4.69 -1.55 36.12
CA ALA A 566 5.36 -1.57 34.81
C ALA A 566 4.37 -1.81 33.67
N SER A 567 3.47 -2.77 33.81
CA SER A 567 2.46 -3.11 32.79
C SER A 567 1.48 -1.95 32.52
N PHE A 568 1.11 -1.19 33.57
CA PHE A 568 0.23 -0.04 33.43
C PHE A 568 0.93 1.12 32.71
N VAL A 569 2.18 1.40 33.05
CA VAL A 569 2.99 2.45 32.41
C VAL A 569 3.22 2.11 30.93
N LEU A 570 3.56 0.85 30.61
CA LEU A 570 3.68 0.38 29.25
C LEU A 570 2.38 0.56 28.46
N LEU A 571 1.25 0.12 29.01
CA LEU A 571 -0.06 0.31 28.38
C LEU A 571 -0.37 1.79 28.14
N ALA A 572 -0.09 2.66 29.11
CA ALA A 572 -0.30 4.09 28.98
C ALA A 572 0.56 4.71 27.86
N LEU A 573 1.81 4.26 27.68
CA LEU A 573 2.68 4.68 26.59
C LEU A 573 2.10 4.27 25.22
N TYR A 574 1.65 3.01 25.07
CA TYR A 574 1.04 2.57 23.82
C TYR A 574 -0.25 3.35 23.51
N VAL A 575 -1.11 3.56 24.49
CA VAL A 575 -2.34 4.35 24.34
C VAL A 575 -2.02 5.81 23.99
N SER A 576 -0.98 6.41 24.60
CA SER A 576 -0.58 7.78 24.27
C SER A 576 -0.09 7.92 22.82
N GLY A 577 0.67 6.95 22.31
CA GLY A 577 1.06 6.89 20.91
C GLY A 577 -0.13 6.85 19.95
N ILE A 578 -1.11 5.97 20.23
CA ILE A 578 -2.36 5.90 19.46
C ILE A 578 -3.11 7.23 19.50
N LEU A 579 -3.25 7.83 20.68
CA LEU A 579 -3.96 9.10 20.87
C LEU A 579 -3.29 10.22 20.06
N LEU A 580 -1.97 10.32 20.12
CA LEU A 580 -1.19 11.29 19.33
C LEU A 580 -1.35 11.06 17.83
N ALA A 581 -1.33 9.81 17.38
CA ALA A 581 -1.56 9.49 15.97
C ALA A 581 -2.97 9.92 15.50
N VAL A 582 -4.00 9.73 16.32
CA VAL A 582 -5.36 10.20 16.04
C VAL A 582 -5.43 11.73 15.95
N ILE A 583 -4.79 12.42 16.89
CA ILE A 583 -4.75 13.89 16.91
C ILE A 583 -4.03 14.42 15.66
N MET A 584 -2.84 13.87 15.37
CA MET A 584 -2.04 14.29 14.22
C MET A 584 -2.72 13.95 12.89
N ALA A 585 -3.38 12.79 12.77
CA ALA A 585 -4.14 12.44 11.57
C ALA A 585 -5.25 13.46 11.28
N ARG A 586 -6.02 13.88 12.31
CA ARG A 586 -7.05 14.91 12.16
C ARG A 586 -6.46 16.26 11.80
N LEU A 587 -5.32 16.61 12.40
CA LEU A 587 -4.63 17.88 12.15
C LEU A 587 -4.14 17.93 10.69
N PHE A 588 -3.48 16.86 10.22
CA PHE A 588 -3.00 16.78 8.86
C PHE A 588 -4.15 16.78 7.84
N LYS A 589 -5.23 16.05 8.10
CA LYS A 589 -6.41 16.10 7.24
C LYS A 589 -6.98 17.50 7.13
N ARG A 590 -7.05 18.25 8.24
CA ARG A 590 -7.64 19.59 8.28
C ARG A 590 -6.75 20.65 7.60
N PHE A 591 -5.43 20.57 7.77
CA PHE A 591 -4.52 21.66 7.38
C PHE A 591 -3.66 21.35 6.14
N LEU A 592 -3.30 20.06 5.90
CA LEU A 592 -2.42 19.69 4.80
C LEU A 592 -3.15 19.06 3.61
N PHE A 593 -4.23 18.32 3.87
CA PHE A 593 -4.89 17.48 2.86
C PHE A 593 -6.41 17.77 2.84
N ASN A 594 -6.78 18.98 2.44
CA ASN A 594 -8.17 19.48 2.51
C ASN A 594 -9.01 19.15 1.26
N GLU A 595 -8.52 18.34 0.33
CA GLU A 595 -9.27 17.90 -0.84
C GLU A 595 -10.29 16.81 -0.48
N GLU A 596 -11.42 16.80 -1.23
CA GLU A 596 -12.44 15.77 -1.06
C GLU A 596 -11.86 14.38 -1.32
N ASP A 597 -12.05 13.48 -0.37
CA ASP A 597 -11.63 12.08 -0.48
C ASP A 597 -12.45 11.37 -1.56
N VAL A 598 -11.78 10.48 -2.30
CA VAL A 598 -12.46 9.52 -3.17
C VAL A 598 -13.45 8.70 -2.33
N PRO A 599 -14.68 8.48 -2.82
CA PRO A 599 -15.70 7.75 -2.06
C PRO A 599 -15.18 6.37 -1.64
N PHE A 600 -15.55 5.98 -0.41
CA PHE A 600 -15.20 4.68 0.11
C PHE A 600 -16.08 3.61 -0.52
N VAL A 601 -15.52 2.89 -1.47
CA VAL A 601 -16.12 1.67 -2.01
C VAL A 601 -15.10 0.56 -1.86
N MET A 602 -15.42 -0.45 -1.07
CA MET A 602 -14.52 -1.58 -0.81
C MET A 602 -15.16 -2.89 -1.26
N GLU A 603 -14.44 -3.61 -2.10
CA GLU A 603 -14.80 -4.96 -2.48
C GLU A 603 -14.39 -5.96 -1.39
N LEU A 604 -15.22 -6.94 -1.20
CA LEU A 604 -14.94 -8.08 -0.35
C LEU A 604 -14.70 -9.31 -1.24
N PRO A 605 -13.45 -9.53 -1.69
CA PRO A 605 -13.15 -10.67 -2.58
C PRO A 605 -13.48 -11.99 -1.88
N PRO A 606 -13.84 -13.06 -2.62
CA PRO A 606 -14.07 -14.37 -2.02
C PRO A 606 -12.80 -14.87 -1.31
N TYR A 607 -12.97 -15.65 -0.23
CA TYR A 607 -11.83 -16.28 0.42
C TYR A 607 -11.19 -17.31 -0.50
N ARG A 608 -9.87 -17.19 -0.62
CA ARG A 608 -9.04 -18.12 -1.38
C ARG A 608 -7.85 -18.56 -0.55
N MET A 609 -7.59 -19.85 -0.52
CA MET A 609 -6.38 -20.35 0.15
C MET A 609 -5.17 -20.08 -0.75
N PRO A 610 -4.22 -19.25 -0.32
CA PRO A 610 -3.01 -18.99 -1.09
C PRO A 610 -2.13 -20.23 -1.15
N THR A 611 -1.38 -20.37 -2.23
CA THR A 611 -0.39 -21.47 -2.34
C THR A 611 0.86 -21.11 -1.55
N GLY A 612 1.47 -22.10 -0.88
CA GLY A 612 2.72 -21.88 -0.16
C GLY A 612 3.82 -21.27 -1.04
N LYS A 613 3.87 -21.66 -2.33
CA LYS A 613 4.81 -21.09 -3.30
C LYS A 613 4.57 -19.58 -3.53
N SER A 614 3.31 -19.17 -3.66
CA SER A 614 2.96 -17.73 -3.83
C SER A 614 3.41 -16.92 -2.61
N ILE A 615 3.08 -17.40 -1.39
CA ILE A 615 3.47 -16.73 -0.14
C ILE A 615 4.99 -16.57 -0.06
N MET A 616 5.76 -17.62 -0.36
CA MET A 616 7.22 -17.58 -0.32
C MET A 616 7.83 -16.61 -1.34
N ILE A 617 7.28 -16.56 -2.55
CA ILE A 617 7.71 -15.61 -3.58
C ILE A 617 7.43 -14.18 -3.13
N HIS A 618 6.21 -13.88 -2.71
CA HIS A 618 5.83 -12.54 -2.23
C HIS A 618 6.65 -12.10 -1.02
N MET A 619 6.87 -13.00 -0.07
CA MET A 619 7.72 -12.76 1.11
C MET A 619 9.15 -12.41 0.68
N TRP A 620 9.76 -13.21 -0.22
CA TRP A 620 11.13 -12.99 -0.69
C TRP A 620 11.28 -11.71 -1.50
N GLU A 621 10.33 -11.38 -2.37
CA GLU A 621 10.32 -10.13 -3.12
C GLU A 621 10.30 -8.91 -2.19
N LYS A 622 9.44 -8.93 -1.17
CA LYS A 622 9.37 -7.86 -0.16
C LYS A 622 10.66 -7.74 0.64
N ALA A 623 11.25 -8.87 1.03
CA ALA A 623 12.54 -8.91 1.72
C ALA A 623 13.68 -8.36 0.85
N LYS A 624 13.75 -8.79 -0.42
CA LYS A 624 14.73 -8.28 -1.38
C LYS A 624 14.60 -6.77 -1.57
N GLN A 625 13.37 -6.26 -1.69
CA GLN A 625 13.12 -4.82 -1.77
C GLN A 625 13.58 -4.08 -0.50
N TYR A 626 13.33 -4.66 0.68
CA TYR A 626 13.78 -4.11 1.96
C TYR A 626 15.32 -4.00 2.00
N LEU A 627 16.03 -5.10 1.75
CA LEU A 627 17.49 -5.13 1.78
C LEU A 627 18.11 -4.19 0.76
N HIS A 628 17.58 -4.17 -0.48
CA HIS A 628 18.14 -3.32 -1.53
C HIS A 628 17.93 -1.82 -1.27
N LYS A 629 16.75 -1.44 -0.75
CA LYS A 629 16.41 -0.04 -0.49
C LYS A 629 17.03 0.50 0.81
N MET A 630 17.17 -0.35 1.84
CA MET A 630 17.57 0.08 3.18
C MET A 630 19.04 -0.20 3.47
N GLY A 631 19.62 -1.29 2.96
CA GLY A 631 20.97 -1.75 3.33
C GLY A 631 22.05 -0.70 3.09
N GLY A 632 22.06 -0.04 1.92
CA GLY A 632 23.04 0.99 1.61
C GLY A 632 22.95 2.24 2.50
N ILE A 633 21.72 2.67 2.81
CA ILE A 633 21.48 3.86 3.65
C ILE A 633 21.90 3.58 5.09
N ILE A 634 21.57 2.39 5.60
CA ILE A 634 21.93 1.98 6.95
C ILE A 634 23.44 1.84 7.09
N LEU A 635 24.12 1.24 6.10
CA LEU A 635 25.59 1.13 6.08
C LEU A 635 26.26 2.51 6.20
N VAL A 636 25.83 3.47 5.37
CA VAL A 636 26.37 4.83 5.41
C VAL A 636 26.10 5.49 6.77
N ALA A 637 24.88 5.34 7.29
CA ALA A 637 24.51 5.89 8.60
C ALA A 637 25.36 5.29 9.74
N SER A 638 25.59 3.96 9.72
CA SER A 638 26.41 3.28 10.72
C SER A 638 27.86 3.75 10.70
N ILE A 639 28.43 3.89 9.49
CA ILE A 639 29.81 4.43 9.33
C ILE A 639 29.90 5.86 9.87
N VAL A 640 28.91 6.71 9.58
CA VAL A 640 28.89 8.11 10.06
C VAL A 640 28.80 8.17 11.59
N ILE A 641 27.89 7.38 12.19
CA ILE A 641 27.70 7.35 13.65
C ILE A 641 28.93 6.77 14.33
N TRP A 642 29.52 5.69 13.79
CA TRP A 642 30.78 5.15 14.29
C TRP A 642 31.88 6.21 14.24
N PHE A 643 32.05 6.90 13.11
CA PHE A 643 33.06 7.97 12.98
C PHE A 643 32.88 9.07 14.02
N LEU A 644 31.64 9.52 14.21
CA LEU A 644 31.32 10.57 15.20
C LEU A 644 31.56 10.12 16.66
N GLY A 645 31.37 8.84 16.96
CA GLY A 645 31.63 8.26 18.28
C GLY A 645 33.08 7.89 18.53
N TYR A 646 33.83 7.53 17.49
CA TYR A 646 35.19 7.06 17.57
C TYR A 646 36.21 8.22 17.67
N PHE A 647 36.01 9.33 16.99
CA PHE A 647 36.93 10.46 16.94
C PHE A 647 36.46 11.63 17.81
N PRO A 648 37.46 12.40 18.40
CA PRO A 648 38.89 12.20 18.46
C PRO A 648 39.29 11.09 19.46
N ARG A 649 40.29 10.27 19.12
CA ARG A 649 40.71 9.11 19.94
C ARG A 649 41.57 9.50 21.14
N HIS A 650 42.34 10.60 21.04
CA HIS A 650 43.26 11.07 22.09
C HIS A 650 42.63 12.26 22.79
N SER A 651 42.46 12.15 24.10
CA SER A 651 42.19 13.26 25.01
C SER A 651 43.28 13.33 26.04
N GLU A 652 43.64 14.54 26.49
CA GLU A 652 44.67 14.73 27.55
C GLU A 652 44.28 13.97 28.84
N SER A 653 42.99 13.85 29.11
CA SER A 653 42.44 13.08 30.23
C SER A 653 42.62 11.57 30.03
N GLY A 654 42.43 11.06 28.79
CA GLY A 654 42.64 9.66 28.47
C GLY A 654 44.06 9.17 28.70
N ASP A 655 45.04 10.01 28.30
CA ASP A 655 46.45 9.73 28.56
C ASP A 655 46.80 9.72 30.05
N GLN A 656 46.06 10.44 30.94
CA GLN A 656 46.21 10.40 32.38
C GLN A 656 45.65 9.09 32.95
N PHE A 657 44.51 8.62 32.49
CA PHE A 657 43.94 7.32 32.91
C PHE A 657 44.87 6.17 32.52
N ASP A 658 45.48 6.19 31.33
CA ASP A 658 46.44 5.18 30.89
C ASP A 658 47.65 5.11 31.81
N ARG A 659 48.16 6.27 32.26
CA ARG A 659 49.25 6.33 33.22
C ARG A 659 48.86 5.78 34.59
N GLN A 660 47.67 6.12 35.08
CA GLN A 660 47.15 5.61 36.35
C GLN A 660 46.93 4.08 36.31
N ILE A 661 46.39 3.53 35.21
CA ILE A 661 46.26 2.09 35.03
C ILE A 661 47.64 1.43 35.06
N ALA A 662 48.63 1.96 34.31
CA ALA A 662 50.01 1.44 34.31
C ALA A 662 50.69 1.54 35.65
N GLU A 663 50.43 2.57 36.47
CA GLU A 663 50.94 2.68 37.85
C GLU A 663 50.33 1.63 38.76
N ILE A 664 48.99 1.34 38.66
CA ILE A 664 48.32 0.35 39.46
C ILE A 664 48.73 -1.06 39.03
N GLU A 665 48.98 -1.30 37.78
CA GLU A 665 49.47 -2.61 37.27
C GLU A 665 50.86 -2.93 37.89
N ASN A 666 51.68 -1.93 38.22
CA ASN A 666 52.97 -2.11 38.83
C ASN A 666 52.97 -2.07 40.35
N THR A 667 51.84 -1.87 41.03
CA THR A 667 51.70 -1.80 42.48
C THR A 667 51.40 -3.18 43.08
N GLU A 668 51.96 -3.49 44.23
CA GLU A 668 51.68 -4.72 45.02
C GLU A 668 50.37 -4.60 45.84
N LEU A 669 49.25 -4.41 45.18
CA LEU A 669 47.92 -4.50 45.78
C LEU A 669 47.35 -5.94 45.75
N ASP A 670 46.36 -6.20 46.61
CA ASP A 670 45.63 -7.48 46.57
C ASP A 670 44.98 -7.68 45.18
N SER A 671 45.03 -8.90 44.65
CA SER A 671 44.65 -9.20 43.29
C SER A 671 43.22 -8.75 42.93
N GLN A 672 42.29 -8.80 43.92
CA GLN A 672 40.89 -8.40 43.76
C GLN A 672 40.73 -6.88 43.74
N GLU A 673 41.37 -6.18 44.68
CA GLU A 673 41.30 -4.71 44.77
C GLU A 673 41.99 -4.01 43.58
N LYS A 674 43.02 -4.63 43.02
CA LYS A 674 43.68 -4.23 41.79
C LYS A 674 42.76 -4.34 40.58
N THR A 675 42.05 -5.48 40.41
CA THR A 675 41.12 -5.68 39.31
C THR A 675 39.96 -4.70 39.39
N ASP A 676 39.37 -4.52 40.56
CA ASP A 676 38.23 -3.62 40.77
C ASP A 676 38.62 -2.13 40.45
N THR A 677 39.85 -1.74 40.81
CA THR A 677 40.33 -0.39 40.54
C THR A 677 40.68 -0.14 39.09
N ILE A 678 41.24 -1.12 38.40
CA ILE A 678 41.50 -1.06 36.94
C ILE A 678 40.20 -0.97 36.19
N GLU A 679 39.21 -1.79 36.49
CA GLU A 679 37.86 -1.77 35.86
C GLU A 679 37.20 -0.39 36.03
N GLU A 680 37.29 0.22 37.22
CA GLU A 680 36.74 1.56 37.44
C GLU A 680 37.48 2.64 36.63
N LEU A 681 38.81 2.57 36.49
CA LEU A 681 39.59 3.50 35.66
C LEU A 681 39.32 3.31 34.17
N GLU A 682 39.18 2.07 33.69
CA GLU A 682 38.78 1.78 32.31
C GLU A 682 37.40 2.32 32.02
N ARG A 683 36.48 2.18 32.96
CA ARG A 683 35.13 2.75 32.88
C ARG A 683 35.16 4.29 32.77
N LEU A 684 35.95 4.95 33.63
CA LEU A 684 36.06 6.41 33.58
C LEU A 684 36.71 6.89 32.28
N LYS A 685 37.72 6.15 31.77
CA LYS A 685 38.33 6.39 30.48
C LYS A 685 37.31 6.27 29.31
N ALA A 686 36.48 5.24 29.34
CA ALA A 686 35.45 5.05 28.31
C ALA A 686 34.39 6.19 28.30
N ILE A 687 34.01 6.65 29.50
CA ILE A 687 33.07 7.79 29.66
C ILE A 687 33.72 9.08 29.16
N ASP A 688 35.00 9.35 29.53
CA ASP A 688 35.75 10.54 29.09
C ASP A 688 35.91 10.54 27.57
N HIS A 689 36.25 9.40 26.98
CA HIS A 689 36.35 9.25 25.52
C HIS A 689 35.02 9.59 24.83
N GLN A 690 33.92 9.05 25.32
CA GLN A 690 32.57 9.32 24.73
C GLN A 690 32.19 10.82 24.92
N GLN A 691 32.52 11.42 26.06
CA GLN A 691 32.25 12.84 26.33
C GLN A 691 32.99 13.76 25.36
N ASN A 692 34.26 13.43 25.06
CA ASN A 692 35.13 14.21 24.21
C ASN A 692 34.98 13.90 22.72
N SER A 693 34.30 12.81 22.36
CA SER A 693 33.99 12.44 20.98
C SER A 693 33.13 13.49 20.25
N TYR A 694 33.11 13.46 18.91
CA TYR A 694 32.27 14.39 18.14
C TYR A 694 30.78 14.22 18.49
N ILE A 695 30.29 13.01 18.70
CA ILE A 695 28.90 12.77 19.10
C ILE A 695 28.63 13.30 20.51
N GLY A 696 29.58 13.16 21.42
CA GLY A 696 29.50 13.71 22.78
C GLY A 696 29.42 15.25 22.76
N ARG A 697 30.28 15.92 21.97
CA ARG A 697 30.22 17.38 21.79
C ARG A 697 28.93 17.87 21.17
N ILE A 698 28.37 17.14 20.18
CA ILE A 698 27.05 17.41 19.62
C ILE A 698 25.97 17.25 20.69
N GLY A 699 26.04 16.18 21.50
CA GLY A 699 25.12 15.94 22.62
C GLY A 699 25.13 17.08 23.65
N GLN A 700 26.33 17.55 24.04
CA GLN A 700 26.49 18.71 24.93
C GLN A 700 25.95 20.00 24.32
N THR A 701 26.11 20.19 23.01
CA THR A 701 25.56 21.36 22.29
C THR A 701 24.05 21.35 22.26
N ILE A 702 23.44 20.18 22.19
CA ILE A 702 21.97 20.00 22.16
C ILE A 702 21.37 20.01 23.56
N GLN A 703 22.15 19.65 24.58
CA GLN A 703 21.71 19.58 25.98
C GLN A 703 20.92 20.81 26.47
N PRO A 704 21.31 22.06 26.19
CA PRO A 704 20.51 23.22 26.61
C PRO A 704 19.07 23.25 26.08
N ILE A 705 18.82 22.66 24.90
CA ILE A 705 17.49 22.54 24.29
C ILE A 705 16.69 21.45 25.02
N LEU A 706 17.33 20.38 25.48
CA LEU A 706 16.72 19.24 26.15
C LEU A 706 16.68 19.36 27.67
N ALA A 707 17.47 20.25 28.27
CA ALA A 707 17.49 20.51 29.70
C ALA A 707 16.10 20.87 30.30
N PRO A 708 15.22 21.65 29.63
CA PRO A 708 13.84 21.89 30.11
C PRO A 708 12.98 20.64 30.23
N LEU A 709 13.38 19.51 29.67
CA LEU A 709 12.75 18.19 29.76
C LEU A 709 13.33 17.33 30.90
N GLY A 710 14.39 17.83 31.59
CA GLY A 710 15.14 17.12 32.60
C GLY A 710 16.27 16.23 32.07
N PHE A 711 16.64 16.36 30.77
CA PHE A 711 17.64 15.49 30.15
C PHE A 711 19.06 16.05 30.29
N ASP A 712 19.99 15.15 30.57
CA ASP A 712 21.44 15.45 30.62
C ASP A 712 22.11 15.18 29.25
N TRP A 713 23.45 15.41 29.20
CA TRP A 713 24.20 15.17 27.96
C TRP A 713 24.28 13.70 27.59
N LYS A 714 24.34 12.76 28.57
CA LYS A 714 24.38 11.32 28.33
C LYS A 714 23.08 10.83 27.65
N MET A 715 21.92 11.31 28.14
CA MET A 715 20.63 11.06 27.50
C MET A 715 20.57 11.65 26.08
N SER A 716 21.12 12.86 25.89
CA SER A 716 21.18 13.54 24.60
C SER A 716 21.99 12.74 23.57
N VAL A 717 23.16 12.22 23.96
CA VAL A 717 23.98 11.32 23.11
C VAL A 717 23.24 10.04 22.76
N SER A 718 22.62 9.40 23.76
CA SER A 718 21.85 8.16 23.53
C SER A 718 20.65 8.36 22.60
N LEU A 719 20.00 9.52 22.63
CA LEU A 719 18.95 9.88 21.69
C LEU A 719 19.48 10.10 20.27
N LEU A 720 20.70 10.67 20.13
CA LEU A 720 21.37 10.86 18.83
C LEU A 720 21.75 9.51 18.19
N THR A 721 22.38 8.61 18.96
CA THR A 721 22.73 7.26 18.46
C THR A 721 21.47 6.46 18.08
N GLY A 722 20.40 6.61 18.86
CA GLY A 722 19.10 6.00 18.58
C GLY A 722 18.39 6.49 17.29
N MET A 723 18.96 7.46 16.57
CA MET A 723 18.47 7.85 15.24
C MET A 723 18.81 6.79 14.18
N ALA A 724 19.91 6.07 14.31
CA ALA A 724 20.23 4.96 13.42
C ALA A 724 19.31 3.77 13.67
N ALA A 725 19.31 3.27 14.89
CA ALA A 725 18.48 2.16 15.35
C ALA A 725 18.10 2.40 16.83
N LYS A 726 16.84 2.14 17.17
CA LYS A 726 16.31 2.48 18.49
C LYS A 726 16.88 1.64 19.63
N GLU A 727 17.30 0.43 19.31
CA GLU A 727 17.97 -0.49 20.23
C GLU A 727 19.29 0.08 20.76
N VAL A 728 20.01 0.84 19.95
CA VAL A 728 21.29 1.45 20.29
C VAL A 728 21.16 2.45 21.44
N VAL A 729 19.98 2.97 21.72
CA VAL A 729 19.74 3.85 22.88
C VAL A 729 20.13 3.17 24.18
N VAL A 730 19.73 1.89 24.37
CA VAL A 730 20.04 1.14 25.60
C VAL A 730 21.52 0.83 25.69
N SER A 731 22.13 0.34 24.61
CA SER A 731 23.58 0.06 24.58
C SER A 731 24.41 1.32 24.83
N THR A 732 24.01 2.46 24.25
CA THR A 732 24.70 3.72 24.51
C THR A 732 24.52 4.19 25.95
N LEU A 733 23.32 4.02 26.53
CA LEU A 733 23.12 4.31 27.97
C LEU A 733 23.98 3.36 28.81
N SER A 734 24.10 2.08 28.46
CA SER A 734 24.98 1.15 29.16
C SER A 734 26.42 1.64 29.16
N VAL A 735 27.01 1.90 28.00
CA VAL A 735 28.38 2.40 27.89
C VAL A 735 28.58 3.69 28.70
N LEU A 736 27.64 4.62 28.66
CA LEU A 736 27.79 5.93 29.33
C LEU A 736 27.61 5.87 30.86
N TYR A 737 26.92 4.86 31.39
CA TYR A 737 26.67 4.72 32.84
C TYR A 737 27.45 3.59 33.50
N THR A 738 27.74 2.48 32.79
CA THR A 738 28.47 1.34 33.32
C THR A 738 29.88 1.18 32.75
N GLY A 739 30.16 1.81 31.60
CA GLY A 739 31.44 1.66 30.88
C GLY A 739 31.49 0.49 29.88
N ASN A 740 30.58 -0.48 29.97
CA ASN A 740 30.50 -1.66 29.13
C ASN A 740 29.17 -1.73 28.35
N ALA A 741 29.26 -2.17 27.09
CA ALA A 741 28.07 -2.34 26.24
C ALA A 741 27.24 -3.58 26.62
N ASP A 742 27.87 -4.62 27.16
CA ASP A 742 27.34 -5.96 27.42
C ASP A 742 26.91 -6.17 28.89
N ASP A 743 26.90 -5.10 29.70
CA ASP A 743 26.47 -5.23 31.09
C ASP A 743 25.00 -5.58 31.22
N ASP A 744 24.72 -6.46 32.19
CA ASP A 744 23.36 -6.93 32.49
C ASP A 744 22.41 -5.74 32.69
N SER A 745 21.24 -5.79 32.13
CA SER A 745 20.21 -4.74 32.29
C SER A 745 19.87 -4.43 33.76
N GLN A 746 20.19 -5.34 34.68
CA GLN A 746 20.05 -5.13 36.11
C GLN A 746 21.12 -4.16 36.63
N ALA A 747 22.40 -4.31 36.25
CA ALA A 747 23.49 -3.41 36.64
C ALA A 747 23.21 -1.99 36.13
N LEU A 748 22.80 -1.83 34.88
CA LEU A 748 22.40 -0.51 34.33
C LEU A 748 21.22 0.08 35.12
N SER A 749 20.20 -0.70 35.44
CA SER A 749 19.03 -0.25 36.22
C SER A 749 19.39 0.26 37.61
N GLU A 750 20.33 -0.39 38.29
CA GLU A 750 20.79 0.03 39.61
C GLU A 750 21.64 1.32 39.52
N ARG A 751 22.50 1.43 38.52
CA ARG A 751 23.32 2.65 38.30
C ARG A 751 22.43 3.84 37.95
N LEU A 752 21.41 3.69 37.09
CA LEU A 752 20.48 4.78 36.75
C LEU A 752 19.75 5.32 37.99
N LYS A 753 19.50 4.51 39.02
CA LYS A 753 18.86 4.94 40.28
C LYS A 753 19.81 5.70 41.19
N GLN A 754 21.09 5.46 41.08
CA GLN A 754 22.12 5.99 42.01
C GLN A 754 22.86 7.20 41.47
N ASP A 755 22.84 7.41 40.13
CA ASP A 755 23.62 8.49 39.49
C ASP A 755 23.13 9.89 39.95
N ARG A 756 24.11 10.72 40.37
CA ARG A 756 23.89 12.06 40.90
C ARG A 756 24.65 13.09 40.08
N ASN A 757 24.03 14.25 39.89
CA ASN A 757 24.68 15.37 39.23
C ASN A 757 25.70 16.04 40.19
N ALA A 758 26.49 17.01 39.66
CA ALA A 758 27.47 17.76 40.45
C ALA A 758 26.91 18.49 41.68
N GLU A 759 25.58 18.70 41.72
CA GLU A 759 24.84 19.33 42.82
C GLU A 759 24.32 18.31 43.84
N GLY A 760 24.57 17.00 43.64
CA GLY A 760 24.12 15.91 44.50
C GLY A 760 22.69 15.44 44.26
N ASN A 761 21.97 16.00 43.28
CA ASN A 761 20.61 15.59 42.91
C ASN A 761 20.61 14.35 42.01
N LEU A 762 19.59 13.50 42.13
CA LEU A 762 19.44 12.33 41.26
C LEU A 762 19.30 12.80 39.81
N VAL A 763 20.08 12.22 38.91
CA VAL A 763 20.02 12.47 37.47
C VAL A 763 18.76 11.89 36.89
N PHE A 764 18.35 10.68 37.33
CA PHE A 764 17.09 10.03 36.91
C PHE A 764 16.07 10.05 38.06
N THR A 765 14.92 10.63 37.80
CA THR A 765 13.73 10.52 38.64
C THR A 765 12.63 9.76 37.88
N PRO A 766 11.61 9.22 38.56
CA PRO A 766 10.49 8.60 37.87
C PRO A 766 9.82 9.52 36.84
N LEU A 767 9.81 10.82 37.08
CA LEU A 767 9.25 11.82 36.18
C LEU A 767 10.13 12.00 34.92
N ILE A 768 11.46 12.04 35.08
CA ILE A 768 12.41 12.08 33.96
C ILE A 768 12.33 10.81 33.14
N ALA A 769 12.17 9.64 33.78
CA ALA A 769 11.98 8.37 33.08
C ALA A 769 10.73 8.36 32.20
N ILE A 770 9.59 8.88 32.69
CA ILE A 770 8.36 9.03 31.89
C ILE A 770 8.58 10.02 30.74
N SER A 771 9.21 11.17 31.03
CA SER A 771 9.51 12.18 29.99
C SER A 771 10.40 11.58 28.87
N LEU A 772 11.43 10.82 29.24
CA LEU A 772 12.32 10.16 28.29
C LEU A 772 11.62 9.07 27.49
N MET A 773 10.78 8.23 28.11
CA MET A 773 10.00 7.21 27.42
C MET A 773 9.03 7.85 26.41
N LEU A 774 8.35 8.93 26.75
CA LEU A 774 7.48 9.66 25.83
C LEU A 774 8.27 10.35 24.71
N PHE A 775 9.43 10.89 25.03
CA PHE A 775 10.31 11.44 24.00
C PHE A 775 10.74 10.37 23.02
N VAL A 776 11.22 9.21 23.50
CA VAL A 776 11.60 8.05 22.66
C VAL A 776 10.43 7.52 21.83
N LEU A 777 9.21 7.58 22.35
CA LEU A 777 8.01 7.20 21.62
C LEU A 777 7.78 8.07 20.38
N ILE A 778 8.04 9.37 20.46
CA ILE A 778 7.55 10.34 19.46
C ILE A 778 8.67 10.82 18.54
N TYR A 779 9.88 11.05 19.09
CA TYR A 779 10.98 11.71 18.39
C TYR A 779 11.42 10.97 17.12
N PHE A 780 12.31 11.55 16.38
CA PHE A 780 12.93 11.11 15.15
C PHE A 780 12.75 9.59 14.89
N PRO A 781 12.02 9.16 13.87
CA PRO A 781 11.94 7.74 13.52
C PRO A 781 13.32 7.25 13.02
N CYS A 782 13.58 5.94 13.04
CA CYS A 782 14.85 5.42 12.53
C CYS A 782 15.05 5.82 11.05
N ILE A 783 16.33 5.93 10.64
CA ILE A 783 16.70 6.35 9.27
C ILE A 783 16.03 5.46 8.20
N ALA A 784 15.88 4.16 8.47
CA ALA A 784 15.16 3.25 7.58
C ALA A 784 13.70 3.67 7.37
N THR A 785 13.00 4.12 8.41
CA THR A 785 11.62 4.61 8.32
C THR A 785 11.53 5.88 7.46
N ILE A 786 12.47 6.81 7.63
CA ILE A 786 12.53 8.05 6.83
C ILE A 786 12.78 7.72 5.37
N SER A 787 13.73 6.83 5.09
CA SER A 787 13.99 6.35 3.74
C SER A 787 12.75 5.70 3.09
N ALA A 788 12.01 4.90 3.85
CA ALA A 788 10.76 4.32 3.38
C ALA A 788 9.73 5.41 3.03
N ILE A 789 9.56 6.44 3.88
CA ILE A 789 8.64 7.57 3.61
C ILE A 789 9.08 8.33 2.35
N VAL A 790 10.37 8.64 2.19
CA VAL A 790 10.89 9.34 1.01
C VAL A 790 10.61 8.53 -0.26
N ASN A 791 10.88 7.24 -0.24
CA ASN A 791 10.67 6.35 -1.38
C ASN A 791 9.17 6.20 -1.74
N GLU A 792 8.29 6.02 -0.74
CA GLU A 792 6.86 5.82 -0.98
C GLU A 792 6.12 7.13 -1.32
N SER A 793 6.58 8.26 -0.81
CA SER A 793 6.02 9.58 -1.15
C SER A 793 6.57 10.18 -2.44
N GLY A 794 7.71 9.67 -2.95
CA GLY A 794 8.43 10.20 -4.10
C GLY A 794 9.08 11.56 -3.85
N SER A 795 9.23 12.01 -2.59
CA SER A 795 9.78 13.34 -2.28
C SER A 795 10.53 13.37 -0.95
N TRP A 796 11.78 13.83 -0.98
CA TRP A 796 12.61 14.02 0.19
C TRP A 796 12.06 15.08 1.19
N LYS A 797 11.21 16.00 0.71
CA LYS A 797 10.56 17.03 1.54
C LYS A 797 9.70 16.42 2.64
N TRP A 798 9.00 15.32 2.36
CA TRP A 798 8.19 14.62 3.35
C TRP A 798 9.03 13.92 4.42
N GLY A 799 10.21 13.41 4.06
CA GLY A 799 11.16 12.88 5.04
C GLY A 799 11.59 13.95 6.04
N ILE A 800 12.01 15.13 5.55
CA ILE A 800 12.38 16.28 6.41
C ILE A 800 11.19 16.74 7.25
N PHE A 801 10.01 16.84 6.66
CA PHE A 801 8.81 17.23 7.39
C PHE A 801 8.55 16.29 8.58
N VAL A 802 8.68 14.97 8.38
CA VAL A 802 8.51 13.98 9.47
C VAL A 802 9.53 14.19 10.57
N ILE A 803 10.80 14.39 10.24
CA ILE A 803 11.87 14.68 11.22
C ILE A 803 11.50 15.88 12.07
N ILE A 804 11.16 16.99 11.43
CA ILE A 804 10.88 18.24 12.13
C ILE A 804 9.65 18.09 13.04
N TYR A 805 8.52 17.61 12.50
CA TYR A 805 7.30 17.57 13.29
C TYR A 805 7.37 16.56 14.44
N THR A 806 8.02 15.40 14.26
CA THR A 806 8.15 14.41 15.34
C THR A 806 9.06 14.90 16.44
N CYS A 807 10.18 15.56 16.11
CA CYS A 807 11.08 16.14 17.12
C CYS A 807 10.40 17.29 17.90
N VAL A 808 9.70 18.18 17.20
CA VAL A 808 8.95 19.28 17.85
C VAL A 808 7.82 18.73 18.73
N LEU A 809 7.07 17.75 18.23
CA LEU A 809 5.99 17.12 19.00
C LEU A 809 6.52 16.39 20.23
N ALA A 810 7.64 15.66 20.10
CA ALA A 810 8.30 14.98 21.20
C ALA A 810 8.73 15.98 22.28
N TRP A 811 9.33 17.09 21.86
CA TRP A 811 9.76 18.15 22.77
C TRP A 811 8.55 18.76 23.52
N ILE A 812 7.49 19.13 22.81
CA ILE A 812 6.29 19.74 23.41
C ILE A 812 5.63 18.79 24.43
N VAL A 813 5.41 17.52 24.04
CA VAL A 813 4.74 16.53 24.89
C VAL A 813 5.58 16.24 26.15
N SER A 814 6.87 16.01 26.00
CA SER A 814 7.76 15.74 27.12
C SER A 814 7.91 16.97 28.02
N PHE A 815 7.97 18.18 27.46
CA PHE A 815 8.00 19.43 28.22
C PHE A 815 6.74 19.59 29.07
N ILE A 816 5.57 19.42 28.51
CA ILE A 816 4.29 19.50 29.22
C ILE A 816 4.28 18.49 30.38
N VAL A 817 4.65 17.24 30.14
CA VAL A 817 4.63 16.18 31.15
C VAL A 817 5.64 16.47 32.25
N TYR A 818 6.86 16.87 31.91
CA TYR A 818 7.90 17.16 32.90
C TYR A 818 7.58 18.39 33.75
N GLN A 819 7.16 19.50 33.14
CA GLN A 819 6.88 20.75 33.87
C GLN A 819 5.62 20.62 34.73
N THR A 820 4.56 20.00 34.22
CA THR A 820 3.36 19.75 35.01
C THR A 820 3.63 18.79 36.16
N GLY A 821 4.41 17.72 35.90
CA GLY A 821 4.83 16.79 36.94
C GLY A 821 5.66 17.45 38.04
N ASN A 822 6.64 18.27 37.70
CA ASN A 822 7.44 19.03 38.65
C ASN A 822 6.58 20.00 39.48
N PHE A 823 5.63 20.68 38.84
CA PHE A 823 4.71 21.58 39.55
C PHE A 823 3.89 20.82 40.61
N PHE A 824 3.37 19.63 40.25
CA PHE A 824 2.62 18.82 41.22
C PHE A 824 3.51 18.24 42.32
N VAL A 825 4.70 17.74 41.98
CA VAL A 825 5.66 17.27 42.99
C VAL A 825 6.04 18.40 43.97
N GLY A 826 6.30 19.62 43.49
CA GLY A 826 6.60 20.77 44.32
C GLY A 826 5.41 21.28 45.13
N LEU A 827 4.16 20.94 44.75
CA LEU A 827 2.96 21.32 45.51
C LEU A 827 2.67 20.36 46.69
N PHE A 828 3.17 19.09 46.57
CA PHE A 828 2.96 18.04 47.57
C PHE A 828 4.21 17.69 48.40
N SER A 829 5.38 18.24 48.07
CA SER A 829 6.61 18.21 48.86
C SER A 829 6.70 19.44 49.74
#